data_26be928c65bdb89845b59d4ed0a6a09e
#
_entry.id   26be928c65bdb89845b59d4ed0a6a09e
#
_cell.length_a   1.000
_cell.length_b   1.000
_cell.length_c   1.000
_cell.angle_alpha   90.00
_cell.angle_beta   90.00
_cell.angle_gamma   90.00
#
_symmetry.space_group_name_H-M   'P 1'
#
loop_
_entity.id
_entity.type
_entity.pdbx_description
1 polymer ?
#
loop_
_entity_poly.entity_id
_entity_poly.type
_entity_poly.pdbx_seq_one_letter_code
_entity_poly.pdbx_strand_id
1 'polypeptide(L)'
;MDSINSRIAAELGVRPQQVAATVALLDEGSTVPFIARYRKEVTGSLDDTQLRLLEERLRYMRELDDRRASILASIEEQGKLTPELKREIDLADTKTRLEDLYLPYKQKRRTKGQIALEAGLGELADAIFADPELNPESEAARFVDAEKGFADTKAVLEGAKYILMERFAEDANLLAKLRDFLSHNATLSARVVPGKENEGAKFSDYFEHDEPLKSAPSHRALAIFRGRNEGVLSVSLKVGDEAPGTMHPGEVMIGERFGIANRGRAADKWLSEVARWTWKVKLYTHLETDLLGELRDKAEDDAIGVFARNMHDLLLAAPAGPRATLGLDPGLRTGCKVAVVDATGKLLDTATVYPHAPRNDWDGTLAVLAKLCAKHSVDLIAIGNGTASRETDKLAADLIKQVPGLKLTKVMVSEAGASVYSASELAAKEFPDLDVSIRGAVSIARRLLDPLAELVKIEPKAIGVGQYQHDVSQLKLARSLDAVVEDCVNAVGVDVNTASVALLARISGLNTTLAQNIVAYRDANGAFKARSELKKVPRLGDKTFEQAAGFLRVMNGDNPLDASAVHPETYPLVKRIAQDTGRDIRSLIGDSAFLKRLDPKQFTDETFGLVTVSDILQELEKPGRDPRPEFKTAEFQEGVEKLSDLTPGMVLEGVVTNVTNFGAFVDIGVHQDGLVHISALSEKFVKDPYEVVKAGDIVKVKVMEVDIPRQRVGLSMRMSDTPGEKADTMRGGGNNRGGQARGERKPSKPETKPAPANNAMAALFANAKSLRK
;
A
#
# COMPACT_ATOMS: atom_id res chain seq x y z
N MET A 1 26.52 -21.36 -5.01
CA MET A 1 25.55 -20.31 -4.58
C MET A 1 24.92 -19.74 -5.82
N ASP A 2 23.61 -19.78 -5.88
CA ASP A 2 22.92 -18.99 -6.91
C ASP A 2 23.16 -17.51 -6.62
N SER A 3 23.60 -16.77 -7.64
CA SER A 3 23.82 -15.34 -7.51
C SER A 3 22.49 -14.64 -7.16
N ILE A 4 22.57 -13.46 -6.52
CA ILE A 4 21.38 -12.62 -6.27
C ILE A 4 20.56 -12.49 -7.54
N ASN A 5 21.20 -12.27 -8.68
CA ASN A 5 20.54 -12.13 -9.99
C ASN A 5 19.74 -13.38 -10.39
N SER A 6 20.28 -14.58 -10.16
CA SER A 6 19.58 -15.84 -10.48
C SER A 6 18.36 -16.05 -9.60
N ARG A 7 18.45 -15.69 -8.32
CA ARG A 7 17.34 -15.80 -7.37
C ARG A 7 16.21 -14.82 -7.72
N ILE A 8 16.53 -13.57 -7.98
CA ILE A 8 15.54 -12.55 -8.41
C ILE A 8 14.92 -12.96 -9.74
N ALA A 9 15.71 -13.49 -10.67
CA ALA A 9 15.20 -13.95 -11.96
C ALA A 9 14.17 -15.09 -11.81
N ALA A 10 14.43 -16.03 -10.91
CA ALA A 10 13.49 -17.12 -10.61
C ALA A 10 12.18 -16.60 -9.97
N GLU A 11 12.26 -15.64 -9.05
CA GLU A 11 11.10 -15.02 -8.40
C GLU A 11 10.23 -14.25 -9.40
N LEU A 12 10.86 -13.52 -10.33
CA LEU A 12 10.17 -12.72 -11.36
C LEU A 12 9.74 -13.52 -12.59
N GLY A 13 10.20 -14.77 -12.74
CA GLY A 13 9.94 -15.59 -13.93
C GLY A 13 10.65 -15.04 -15.20
N VAL A 14 11.82 -14.43 -15.05
CA VAL A 14 12.60 -13.82 -16.13
C VAL A 14 14.00 -14.44 -16.23
N ARG A 15 14.77 -14.09 -17.25
CA ARG A 15 16.12 -14.62 -17.43
C ARG A 15 17.14 -13.90 -16.54
N PRO A 16 18.14 -14.60 -15.98
CA PRO A 16 19.18 -13.99 -15.15
C PRO A 16 19.93 -12.83 -15.83
N GLN A 17 20.10 -12.89 -17.15
CA GLN A 17 20.74 -11.83 -17.92
C GLN A 17 19.94 -10.52 -17.91
N GLN A 18 18.61 -10.60 -17.93
CA GLN A 18 17.73 -9.43 -17.83
C GLN A 18 17.89 -8.75 -16.47
N VAL A 19 17.97 -9.56 -15.41
CA VAL A 19 18.20 -9.05 -14.05
C VAL A 19 19.60 -8.42 -13.95
N ALA A 20 20.63 -9.10 -14.44
CA ALA A 20 22.00 -8.58 -14.39
C ALA A 20 22.15 -7.25 -15.12
N ALA A 21 21.55 -7.12 -16.30
CA ALA A 21 21.56 -5.87 -17.07
C ALA A 21 20.82 -4.75 -16.33
N THR A 22 19.67 -5.06 -15.72
CA THR A 22 18.90 -4.09 -14.95
C THR A 22 19.66 -3.64 -13.69
N VAL A 23 20.28 -4.57 -12.96
CA VAL A 23 21.09 -4.26 -11.77
C VAL A 23 22.25 -3.33 -12.15
N ALA A 24 22.93 -3.58 -13.27
CA ALA A 24 24.01 -2.70 -13.74
C ALA A 24 23.49 -1.27 -13.99
N LEU A 25 22.35 -1.11 -14.65
CA LEU A 25 21.74 0.20 -14.88
C LEU A 25 21.35 0.91 -13.57
N LEU A 26 20.78 0.19 -12.61
CA LEU A 26 20.44 0.73 -11.29
C LEU A 26 21.68 1.18 -10.52
N ASP A 27 22.74 0.38 -10.55
CA ASP A 27 24.02 0.68 -9.88
C ASP A 27 24.73 1.88 -10.51
N GLU A 28 24.53 2.12 -11.80
CA GLU A 28 24.97 3.33 -12.50
C GLU A 28 24.13 4.56 -12.15
N GLY A 29 23.03 4.38 -11.43
CA GLY A 29 22.12 5.44 -10.98
C GLY A 29 21.01 5.77 -11.97
N SER A 30 20.69 4.86 -12.90
CA SER A 30 19.49 4.98 -13.72
C SER A 30 18.24 4.76 -12.89
N THR A 31 17.20 5.56 -13.14
CA THR A 31 15.91 5.42 -12.44
C THR A 31 15.03 4.36 -13.09
N VAL A 32 14.09 3.80 -12.33
CA VAL A 32 13.14 2.81 -12.87
C VAL A 32 12.35 3.34 -14.06
N PRO A 33 11.74 4.55 -14.03
CA PRO A 33 11.03 5.08 -15.20
C PRO A 33 11.90 5.18 -16.46
N PHE A 34 13.16 5.61 -16.31
CA PHE A 34 14.10 5.70 -17.43
C PHE A 34 14.42 4.31 -18.00
N ILE A 35 14.70 3.33 -17.16
CA ILE A 35 14.99 1.96 -17.58
C ILE A 35 13.78 1.37 -18.32
N ALA A 36 12.57 1.49 -17.72
CA ALA A 36 11.34 0.97 -18.29
C ALA A 36 11.02 1.55 -19.67
N ARG A 37 11.31 2.83 -19.87
CA ARG A 37 10.95 3.53 -21.11
C ARG A 37 12.06 3.45 -22.17
N TYR A 38 13.33 3.66 -21.79
CA TYR A 38 14.42 3.92 -22.72
C TYR A 38 15.53 2.86 -22.73
N ARG A 39 15.41 1.78 -21.95
CA ARG A 39 16.40 0.69 -21.86
C ARG A 39 15.78 -0.70 -22.07
N LYS A 40 14.66 -0.78 -22.78
CA LYS A 40 13.93 -2.03 -23.06
C LYS A 40 14.77 -3.07 -23.79
N GLU A 41 15.57 -2.65 -24.75
CA GLU A 41 16.49 -3.57 -25.48
C GLU A 41 17.47 -4.25 -24.52
N VAL A 42 18.04 -3.50 -23.57
CA VAL A 42 19.04 -3.99 -22.62
C VAL A 42 18.40 -4.92 -21.58
N THR A 43 17.20 -4.58 -21.11
CA THR A 43 16.50 -5.33 -20.05
C THR A 43 15.60 -6.45 -20.59
N GLY A 44 15.45 -6.55 -21.91
CA GLY A 44 14.51 -7.50 -22.52
C GLY A 44 13.05 -7.15 -22.21
N SER A 45 12.73 -5.84 -22.20
CA SER A 45 11.38 -5.28 -22.03
C SER A 45 10.73 -5.58 -20.68
N LEU A 46 11.49 -5.55 -19.58
CA LEU A 46 10.90 -5.56 -18.24
C LEU A 46 10.02 -4.32 -18.07
N ASP A 47 8.81 -4.54 -17.55
CA ASP A 47 7.85 -3.47 -17.28
C ASP A 47 8.12 -2.77 -15.94
N ASP A 48 7.41 -1.67 -15.68
CA ASP A 48 7.54 -0.86 -14.46
C ASP A 48 7.35 -1.69 -13.20
N THR A 49 6.34 -2.57 -13.18
CA THR A 49 6.02 -3.44 -12.04
C THR A 49 7.15 -4.42 -11.76
N GLN A 50 7.67 -5.07 -12.81
CA GLN A 50 8.80 -6.00 -12.69
C GLN A 50 10.05 -5.27 -12.22
N LEU A 51 10.33 -4.07 -12.72
CA LEU A 51 11.48 -3.27 -12.34
C LEU A 51 11.40 -2.78 -10.89
N ARG A 52 10.24 -2.35 -10.42
CA ARG A 52 10.03 -1.97 -9.02
C ARG A 52 10.19 -3.16 -8.07
N LEU A 53 9.63 -4.31 -8.43
CA LEU A 53 9.82 -5.54 -7.65
C LEU A 53 11.29 -5.97 -7.63
N LEU A 54 11.99 -5.90 -8.78
CA LEU A 54 13.42 -6.19 -8.86
C LEU A 54 14.24 -5.26 -7.95
N GLU A 55 13.98 -3.96 -7.98
CA GLU A 55 14.64 -2.96 -7.13
C GLU A 55 14.44 -3.28 -5.63
N GLU A 56 13.22 -3.62 -5.23
CA GLU A 56 12.90 -4.01 -3.86
C GLU A 56 13.61 -5.30 -3.44
N ARG A 57 13.55 -6.34 -4.30
CA ARG A 57 14.20 -7.63 -4.03
C ARG A 57 15.71 -7.51 -4.00
N LEU A 58 16.30 -6.71 -4.88
CA LEU A 58 17.74 -6.44 -4.89
C LEU A 58 18.21 -5.83 -3.57
N ARG A 59 17.49 -4.84 -3.07
CA ARG A 59 17.76 -4.23 -1.77
C ARG A 59 17.68 -5.27 -0.64
N TYR A 60 16.59 -6.06 -0.59
CA TYR A 60 16.42 -7.11 0.40
C TYR A 60 17.56 -8.14 0.37
N MET A 61 17.93 -8.61 -0.82
CA MET A 61 19.00 -9.62 -0.97
C MET A 61 20.37 -9.07 -0.57
N ARG A 62 20.66 -7.80 -0.86
CA ARG A 62 21.88 -7.13 -0.43
C ARG A 62 21.93 -6.96 1.08
N GLU A 63 20.85 -6.53 1.70
CA GLU A 63 20.73 -6.45 3.17
C GLU A 63 20.90 -7.82 3.83
N LEU A 64 20.37 -8.88 3.20
CA LEU A 64 20.55 -10.27 3.66
C LEU A 64 22.02 -10.71 3.59
N ASP A 65 22.72 -10.40 2.50
CA ASP A 65 24.13 -10.73 2.33
C ASP A 65 25.02 -9.95 3.29
N ASP A 66 24.77 -8.67 3.52
CA ASP A 66 25.46 -7.85 4.52
C ASP A 66 25.24 -8.42 5.93
N ARG A 67 24.03 -8.83 6.24
CA ARG A 67 23.72 -9.48 7.52
C ARG A 67 24.43 -10.82 7.67
N ARG A 68 24.47 -11.63 6.60
CA ARG A 68 25.21 -12.91 6.55
C ARG A 68 26.69 -12.71 6.84
N ALA A 69 27.33 -11.74 6.16
CA ALA A 69 28.72 -11.41 6.37
C ALA A 69 29.00 -10.98 7.82
N SER A 70 28.13 -10.16 8.39
CA SER A 70 28.22 -9.71 9.78
C SER A 70 28.09 -10.85 10.79
N ILE A 71 27.19 -11.80 10.54
CA ILE A 71 26.99 -13.00 11.37
C ILE A 71 28.22 -13.91 11.30
N LEU A 72 28.73 -14.20 10.10
CA LEU A 72 29.93 -15.01 9.90
C LEU A 72 31.13 -14.42 10.64
N ALA A 73 31.36 -13.12 10.50
CA ALA A 73 32.45 -12.43 11.19
C ALA A 73 32.31 -12.53 12.73
N SER A 74 31.09 -12.34 13.26
CA SER A 74 30.83 -12.44 14.70
C SER A 74 31.06 -13.85 15.26
N ILE A 75 30.69 -14.89 14.53
CA ILE A 75 30.91 -16.29 14.97
C ILE A 75 32.39 -16.67 14.84
N GLU A 76 33.08 -16.20 13.81
CA GLU A 76 34.51 -16.41 13.60
C GLU A 76 35.35 -15.76 14.72
N GLU A 77 35.01 -14.52 15.11
CA GLU A 77 35.63 -13.79 16.22
C GLU A 77 35.49 -14.58 17.55
N GLN A 78 34.39 -15.30 17.72
CA GLN A 78 34.17 -16.17 18.87
C GLN A 78 34.95 -17.51 18.77
N GLY A 79 35.62 -17.81 17.65
CA GLY A 79 36.31 -19.06 17.41
C GLY A 79 35.38 -20.29 17.29
N LYS A 80 34.10 -20.05 16.94
CA LYS A 80 33.07 -21.11 16.93
C LYS A 80 32.57 -21.44 15.51
N LEU A 81 33.14 -20.83 14.47
CA LEU A 81 32.73 -21.08 13.11
C LEU A 81 33.29 -22.41 12.58
N THR A 82 32.40 -23.39 12.42
CA THR A 82 32.75 -24.67 11.80
C THR A 82 32.45 -24.64 10.28
N PRO A 83 33.07 -25.50 9.45
CA PRO A 83 32.77 -25.59 8.01
C PRO A 83 31.29 -25.92 7.73
N GLU A 84 30.66 -26.76 8.56
CA GLU A 84 29.27 -27.17 8.47
C GLU A 84 28.35 -25.96 8.72
N LEU A 85 28.58 -25.25 9.83
CA LEU A 85 27.81 -24.05 10.19
C LEU A 85 27.96 -22.96 9.12
N LYS A 86 29.18 -22.75 8.62
CA LYS A 86 29.41 -21.82 7.52
C LYS A 86 28.58 -22.18 6.31
N ARG A 87 28.54 -23.46 5.91
CA ARG A 87 27.72 -23.94 4.80
C ARG A 87 26.24 -23.66 5.02
N GLU A 88 25.71 -23.94 6.22
CA GLU A 88 24.31 -23.67 6.55
C GLU A 88 23.98 -22.19 6.49
N ILE A 89 24.84 -21.32 7.03
CA ILE A 89 24.69 -19.86 6.96
C ILE A 89 24.75 -19.36 5.50
N ASP A 90 25.67 -19.90 4.72
CA ASP A 90 25.82 -19.55 3.30
C ASP A 90 24.61 -19.97 2.46
N LEU A 91 23.93 -21.06 2.83
CA LEU A 91 22.73 -21.56 2.17
C LEU A 91 21.42 -20.93 2.68
N ALA A 92 21.46 -20.20 3.78
CA ALA A 92 20.27 -19.56 4.33
C ALA A 92 19.69 -18.52 3.34
N ASP A 93 18.46 -18.70 2.94
CA ASP A 93 17.76 -17.92 1.92
C ASP A 93 16.85 -16.83 2.50
N THR A 94 16.64 -16.83 3.80
CA THR A 94 15.81 -15.87 4.51
C THR A 94 16.53 -15.29 5.73
N LYS A 95 16.14 -14.08 6.12
CA LYS A 95 16.64 -13.43 7.34
C LYS A 95 16.29 -14.26 8.59
N THR A 96 15.09 -14.84 8.64
CA THR A 96 14.65 -15.71 9.74
C THR A 96 15.59 -16.89 9.90
N ARG A 97 15.93 -17.60 8.82
CA ARG A 97 16.87 -18.72 8.88
C ARG A 97 18.26 -18.31 9.34
N LEU A 98 18.75 -17.16 8.87
CA LEU A 98 20.03 -16.61 9.32
C LEU A 98 20.04 -16.31 10.82
N GLU A 99 19.00 -15.67 11.33
CA GLU A 99 18.89 -15.33 12.75
C GLU A 99 18.73 -16.59 13.63
N ASP A 100 18.01 -17.62 13.17
CA ASP A 100 17.90 -18.90 13.86
C ASP A 100 19.26 -19.59 13.98
N LEU A 101 20.07 -19.60 12.92
CA LEU A 101 21.42 -20.16 12.93
C LEU A 101 22.40 -19.36 13.81
N TYR A 102 22.19 -18.05 13.89
CA TYR A 102 23.00 -17.17 14.72
C TYR A 102 22.61 -17.19 16.21
N LEU A 103 21.38 -17.59 16.52
CA LEU A 103 20.80 -17.50 17.88
C LEU A 103 21.71 -18.09 19.00
N PRO A 104 22.35 -19.25 18.83
CA PRO A 104 23.27 -19.80 19.84
C PRO A 104 24.52 -18.93 20.10
N TYR A 105 24.93 -18.13 19.13
CA TYR A 105 26.16 -17.32 19.14
C TYR A 105 25.93 -15.85 19.48
N LYS A 106 24.65 -15.44 19.52
CA LYS A 106 24.28 -14.08 19.83
C LYS A 106 24.60 -13.72 21.26
N GLN A 107 25.24 -12.57 21.49
CA GLN A 107 25.49 -12.06 22.83
C GLN A 107 24.16 -11.86 23.58
N LYS A 108 24.02 -12.48 24.72
CA LYS A 108 22.80 -12.44 25.55
C LYS A 108 23.11 -11.79 26.90
N ARG A 109 22.07 -11.29 27.54
CA ARG A 109 22.13 -10.97 28.96
C ARG A 109 22.36 -12.28 29.74
N ARG A 110 23.06 -12.21 30.88
CA ARG A 110 23.31 -13.35 31.75
C ARG A 110 22.00 -14.06 32.11
N THR A 111 21.80 -15.26 31.56
CA THR A 111 20.60 -16.07 31.73
C THR A 111 20.75 -17.03 32.91
N LYS A 112 19.62 -17.64 33.37
CA LYS A 112 19.66 -18.68 34.40
C LYS A 112 20.47 -19.92 33.96
N GLY A 113 20.36 -20.27 32.65
CA GLY A 113 21.15 -21.36 32.08
C GLY A 113 22.64 -21.03 32.05
N GLN A 114 23.02 -19.80 31.76
CA GLN A 114 24.41 -19.35 31.78
C GLN A 114 24.98 -19.32 33.20
N ILE A 115 24.21 -18.87 34.19
CA ILE A 115 24.61 -18.93 35.60
C ILE A 115 24.86 -20.36 36.02
N ALA A 116 24.00 -21.29 35.62
CA ALA A 116 24.19 -22.72 35.91
C ALA A 116 25.41 -23.31 35.18
N LEU A 117 25.70 -22.90 33.96
CA LEU A 117 26.91 -23.30 33.22
C LEU A 117 28.18 -22.79 33.92
N GLU A 118 28.22 -21.56 34.37
CA GLU A 118 29.32 -20.94 35.12
C GLU A 118 29.56 -21.65 36.46
N ALA A 119 28.49 -22.19 37.06
CA ALA A 119 28.58 -23.00 38.28
C ALA A 119 29.08 -24.44 38.04
N GLY A 120 29.25 -24.87 36.79
CA GLY A 120 29.73 -26.21 36.44
C GLY A 120 28.62 -27.26 36.23
N LEU A 121 27.34 -26.84 36.17
CA LEU A 121 26.22 -27.79 36.03
C LEU A 121 26.05 -28.33 34.59
N GLY A 122 26.85 -27.85 33.63
CA GLY A 122 26.85 -28.34 32.25
C GLY A 122 27.16 -29.84 32.17
N GLU A 123 28.14 -30.32 32.93
CA GLU A 123 28.50 -31.75 33.00
C GLU A 123 27.34 -32.63 33.47
N LEU A 124 26.57 -32.17 34.47
CA LEU A 124 25.38 -32.86 34.96
C LEU A 124 24.28 -32.92 33.90
N ALA A 125 23.99 -31.77 33.25
CA ALA A 125 22.98 -31.69 32.20
C ALA A 125 23.32 -32.62 31.04
N ASP A 126 24.59 -32.65 30.62
CA ASP A 126 25.08 -33.52 29.54
C ASP A 126 25.03 -35.00 29.92
N ALA A 127 25.41 -35.37 31.15
CA ALA A 127 25.38 -36.74 31.63
C ALA A 127 23.93 -37.30 31.64
N ILE A 128 22.99 -36.58 32.24
CA ILE A 128 21.59 -37.03 32.31
C ILE A 128 20.96 -37.11 30.91
N PHE A 129 21.29 -36.16 30.04
CA PHE A 129 20.76 -36.16 28.66
C PHE A 129 21.34 -37.29 27.81
N ALA A 130 22.62 -37.61 27.97
CA ALA A 130 23.29 -38.67 27.22
C ALA A 130 22.90 -40.07 27.72
N ASP A 131 22.67 -40.23 29.02
CA ASP A 131 22.30 -41.51 29.64
C ASP A 131 21.06 -41.35 30.55
N PRO A 132 19.87 -41.54 30.02
CA PRO A 132 18.61 -41.42 30.76
C PRO A 132 18.38 -42.51 31.82
N GLU A 133 19.23 -43.54 31.93
CA GLU A 133 19.19 -44.52 33.01
C GLU A 133 19.70 -43.92 34.33
N LEU A 134 20.48 -42.84 34.27
CA LEU A 134 20.97 -42.15 35.45
C LEU A 134 19.80 -41.54 36.26
N ASN A 135 19.88 -41.69 37.60
CA ASN A 135 18.92 -41.05 38.48
C ASN A 135 19.29 -39.55 38.66
N PRO A 136 18.44 -38.62 38.21
CA PRO A 136 18.76 -37.19 38.26
C PRO A 136 19.08 -36.67 39.66
N GLU A 137 18.35 -37.11 40.69
CA GLU A 137 18.55 -36.66 42.07
C GLU A 137 19.88 -37.15 42.64
N SER A 138 20.23 -38.40 42.36
CA SER A 138 21.50 -38.98 42.78
C SER A 138 22.70 -38.30 42.12
N GLU A 139 22.61 -38.01 40.84
CA GLU A 139 23.66 -37.32 40.11
C GLU A 139 23.78 -35.86 40.57
N ALA A 140 22.64 -35.17 40.76
CA ALA A 140 22.59 -33.76 41.21
C ALA A 140 23.25 -33.58 42.60
N ALA A 141 23.19 -34.58 43.49
CA ALA A 141 23.77 -34.49 44.81
C ALA A 141 25.30 -34.19 44.78
N ARG A 142 26.01 -34.59 43.73
CA ARG A 142 27.43 -34.33 43.53
C ARG A 142 27.77 -32.89 43.17
N PHE A 143 26.79 -32.12 42.76
CA PHE A 143 26.95 -30.74 42.26
C PHE A 143 26.37 -29.68 43.21
N VAL A 144 25.90 -30.08 44.39
CA VAL A 144 25.39 -29.14 45.40
C VAL A 144 26.52 -28.23 45.86
N ASP A 145 26.31 -26.91 45.72
CA ASP A 145 27.26 -25.88 46.08
C ASP A 145 26.51 -24.60 46.48
N ALA A 146 26.36 -24.37 47.76
CA ALA A 146 25.64 -23.22 48.29
C ALA A 146 26.34 -21.89 47.98
N GLU A 147 27.68 -21.88 47.87
CA GLU A 147 28.43 -20.66 47.54
C GLU A 147 28.16 -20.18 46.10
N LYS A 148 27.89 -21.12 45.20
CA LYS A 148 27.50 -20.83 43.82
C LYS A 148 26.00 -20.62 43.63
N GLY A 149 25.22 -20.67 44.73
CA GLY A 149 23.76 -20.43 44.68
C GLY A 149 22.91 -21.68 44.43
N PHE A 150 23.51 -22.90 44.51
CA PHE A 150 22.85 -24.18 44.31
C PHE A 150 22.93 -25.03 45.59
N ALA A 151 22.14 -24.60 46.58
CA ALA A 151 22.25 -25.14 47.96
C ALA A 151 21.66 -26.54 48.15
N ASP A 152 20.86 -27.04 47.23
CA ASP A 152 20.22 -28.35 47.29
C ASP A 152 20.10 -29.00 45.90
N THR A 153 19.76 -30.31 45.89
CA THR A 153 19.60 -31.08 44.66
C THR A 153 18.50 -30.51 43.73
N LYS A 154 17.47 -29.92 44.31
CA LYS A 154 16.40 -29.29 43.53
C LYS A 154 16.88 -28.07 42.77
N ALA A 155 17.65 -27.20 43.43
CA ALA A 155 18.25 -26.03 42.78
C ALA A 155 19.25 -26.44 41.68
N VAL A 156 20.03 -27.50 41.93
CA VAL A 156 20.97 -28.06 40.94
C VAL A 156 20.24 -28.60 39.70
N LEU A 157 19.17 -29.39 39.89
CA LEU A 157 18.36 -29.91 38.79
C LEU A 157 17.62 -28.82 38.04
N GLU A 158 17.18 -27.78 38.73
CA GLU A 158 16.59 -26.60 38.10
C GLU A 158 17.60 -25.85 37.20
N GLY A 159 18.86 -25.72 37.69
CA GLY A 159 19.95 -25.16 36.90
C GLY A 159 20.26 -25.98 35.64
N ALA A 160 20.39 -27.30 35.79
CA ALA A 160 20.61 -28.21 34.67
C ALA A 160 19.46 -28.20 33.67
N LYS A 161 18.20 -28.07 34.15
CA LYS A 161 17.02 -27.91 33.32
C LYS A 161 17.12 -26.65 32.46
N TYR A 162 17.48 -25.49 33.03
CA TYR A 162 17.66 -24.26 32.28
C TYR A 162 18.73 -24.35 31.18
N ILE A 163 19.83 -25.09 31.44
CA ILE A 163 20.87 -25.33 30.43
C ILE A 163 20.30 -26.07 29.22
N LEU A 164 19.62 -27.20 29.47
CA LEU A 164 19.00 -27.96 28.37
C LEU A 164 17.88 -27.20 27.66
N MET A 165 17.04 -26.48 28.40
CA MET A 165 16.00 -25.66 27.84
C MET A 165 16.55 -24.61 26.85
N GLU A 166 17.64 -23.94 27.20
CA GLU A 166 18.28 -22.96 26.32
C GLU A 166 18.88 -23.63 25.09
N ARG A 167 19.57 -24.74 25.26
CA ARG A 167 20.13 -25.52 24.15
C ARG A 167 19.05 -25.99 23.17
N PHE A 168 17.96 -26.54 23.67
CA PHE A 168 16.87 -27.02 22.84
C PHE A 168 16.13 -25.89 22.14
N ALA A 169 15.93 -24.75 22.79
CA ALA A 169 15.26 -23.58 22.22
C ALA A 169 16.09 -22.89 21.14
N GLU A 170 17.38 -23.15 21.04
CA GLU A 170 18.30 -22.55 20.07
C GLU A 170 18.63 -23.48 18.90
N ASP A 171 18.02 -24.67 18.82
CA ASP A 171 18.16 -25.54 17.65
C ASP A 171 17.43 -24.99 16.45
N ALA A 172 18.18 -24.50 15.44
CA ALA A 172 17.65 -23.84 14.26
C ALA A 172 16.73 -24.74 13.42
N ASN A 173 16.97 -26.06 13.42
CA ASN A 173 16.12 -27.00 12.67
C ASN A 173 14.81 -27.28 13.41
N LEU A 174 14.84 -27.35 14.73
CA LEU A 174 13.62 -27.43 15.55
C LEU A 174 12.78 -26.16 15.40
N LEU A 175 13.40 -24.98 15.47
CA LEU A 175 12.72 -23.70 15.26
C LEU A 175 12.03 -23.63 13.90
N ALA A 176 12.71 -24.00 12.82
CA ALA A 176 12.14 -24.03 11.50
C ALA A 176 10.94 -25.00 11.40
N LYS A 177 11.07 -26.21 11.94
CA LYS A 177 10.01 -27.23 11.94
C LYS A 177 8.79 -26.79 12.76
N LEU A 178 9.00 -26.22 13.94
CA LEU A 178 7.92 -25.71 14.78
C LEU A 178 7.22 -24.49 14.16
N ARG A 179 7.97 -23.57 13.57
CA ARG A 179 7.42 -22.38 12.89
C ARG A 179 6.55 -22.80 11.72
N ASP A 180 7.01 -23.73 10.88
CA ASP A 180 6.22 -24.28 9.79
C ASP A 180 4.93 -24.95 10.29
N PHE A 181 5.04 -25.79 11.31
CA PHE A 181 3.89 -26.43 11.92
C PHE A 181 2.85 -25.42 12.44
N LEU A 182 3.30 -24.41 13.20
CA LEU A 182 2.42 -23.37 13.75
C LEU A 182 1.80 -22.51 12.67
N SER A 183 2.55 -22.12 11.64
CA SER A 183 2.04 -21.30 10.53
C SER A 183 0.86 -21.97 9.82
N HIS A 184 0.84 -23.30 9.76
CA HIS A 184 -0.23 -24.07 9.10
C HIS A 184 -1.38 -24.45 10.02
N ASN A 185 -1.14 -24.64 11.32
CA ASN A 185 -2.10 -25.23 12.25
C ASN A 185 -2.57 -24.29 13.37
N ALA A 186 -1.91 -23.15 13.57
CA ALA A 186 -2.29 -22.23 14.62
C ALA A 186 -3.53 -21.43 14.27
N THR A 187 -4.30 -21.13 15.32
CA THR A 187 -5.46 -20.23 15.29
C THR A 187 -5.07 -18.91 15.92
N LEU A 188 -5.30 -17.80 15.21
CA LEU A 188 -5.23 -16.44 15.73
C LEU A 188 -6.44 -16.23 16.65
N SER A 189 -6.20 -15.98 17.92
CA SER A 189 -7.22 -15.77 18.94
C SER A 189 -7.16 -14.35 19.46
N ALA A 190 -8.27 -13.63 19.39
CA ALA A 190 -8.44 -12.32 20.03
C ALA A 190 -9.53 -12.36 21.08
N ARG A 191 -9.28 -11.73 22.22
CA ARG A 191 -10.22 -11.62 23.34
C ARG A 191 -10.20 -10.21 23.91
N VAL A 192 -11.36 -9.71 24.33
CA VAL A 192 -11.41 -8.42 25.02
C VAL A 192 -10.68 -8.51 26.37
N VAL A 193 -9.93 -7.47 26.69
CA VAL A 193 -9.34 -7.33 28.02
C VAL A 193 -10.45 -7.02 29.02
N PRO A 194 -10.58 -7.77 30.14
CA PRO A 194 -11.65 -7.55 31.10
C PRO A 194 -11.76 -6.09 31.55
N GLY A 195 -12.97 -5.52 31.49
CA GLY A 195 -13.24 -4.13 31.85
C GLY A 195 -13.03 -3.11 30.70
N LYS A 196 -12.63 -3.56 29.50
CA LYS A 196 -12.43 -2.69 28.33
C LYS A 196 -13.56 -2.75 27.30
N GLU A 197 -14.66 -3.44 27.60
CA GLU A 197 -15.76 -3.69 26.66
C GLU A 197 -16.39 -2.38 26.15
N ASN A 198 -16.62 -1.40 27.04
CA ASN A 198 -17.25 -0.13 26.70
C ASN A 198 -16.27 0.81 25.95
N GLU A 199 -15.03 0.91 26.43
CA GLU A 199 -13.97 1.74 25.82
C GLU A 199 -13.62 1.20 24.43
N GLY A 200 -13.60 -0.12 24.30
CA GLY A 200 -13.24 -0.84 23.07
C GLY A 200 -14.41 -1.19 22.16
N ALA A 201 -15.60 -0.59 22.30
CA ALA A 201 -16.79 -0.97 21.52
C ALA A 201 -16.58 -1.03 20.00
N LYS A 202 -15.65 -0.22 19.44
CA LYS A 202 -15.28 -0.26 18.03
C LYS A 202 -14.60 -1.59 17.59
N PHE A 203 -14.09 -2.37 18.55
CA PHE A 203 -13.46 -3.68 18.31
C PHE A 203 -14.35 -4.86 18.72
N SER A 204 -15.65 -4.62 18.96
CA SER A 204 -16.57 -5.64 19.48
C SER A 204 -16.63 -6.93 18.64
N ASP A 205 -16.39 -6.83 17.33
CA ASP A 205 -16.35 -8.00 16.44
C ASP A 205 -15.17 -8.95 16.76
N TYR A 206 -14.16 -8.47 17.49
CA TYR A 206 -12.96 -9.21 17.88
C TYR A 206 -12.89 -9.53 19.37
N PHE A 207 -13.96 -9.27 20.14
CA PHE A 207 -13.98 -9.55 21.57
C PHE A 207 -13.91 -11.05 21.87
N GLU A 208 -14.41 -11.87 20.97
CA GLU A 208 -14.32 -13.31 20.99
C GLU A 208 -14.15 -13.82 19.55
N HIS A 209 -12.91 -13.75 19.05
CA HIS A 209 -12.61 -14.04 17.64
C HIS A 209 -11.51 -15.07 17.54
N ASP A 210 -11.77 -16.13 16.77
CA ASP A 210 -10.81 -17.17 16.43
C ASP A 210 -10.84 -17.43 14.93
N GLU A 211 -9.68 -17.40 14.27
CA GLU A 211 -9.54 -17.73 12.85
C GLU A 211 -8.18 -18.38 12.56
N PRO A 212 -8.08 -19.25 11.53
CA PRO A 212 -6.80 -19.86 11.17
C PRO A 212 -5.76 -18.80 10.80
N LEU A 213 -4.57 -18.86 11.40
CA LEU A 213 -3.47 -17.92 11.15
C LEU A 213 -3.14 -17.80 9.65
N LYS A 214 -3.08 -18.94 8.97
CA LYS A 214 -2.71 -19.05 7.55
C LYS A 214 -3.62 -18.22 6.62
N SER A 215 -4.90 -18.13 6.95
CA SER A 215 -5.93 -17.49 6.13
C SER A 215 -6.47 -16.18 6.70
N ALA A 216 -5.85 -15.66 7.76
CA ALA A 216 -6.27 -14.40 8.36
C ALA A 216 -6.14 -13.24 7.36
N PRO A 217 -7.23 -12.54 7.01
CA PRO A 217 -7.18 -11.42 6.08
C PRO A 217 -6.43 -10.23 6.67
N SER A 218 -5.62 -9.57 5.85
CA SER A 218 -4.74 -8.47 6.28
C SER A 218 -5.49 -7.33 6.99
N HIS A 219 -6.65 -6.93 6.50
CA HIS A 219 -7.45 -5.87 7.13
C HIS A 219 -7.97 -6.25 8.52
N ARG A 220 -8.31 -7.53 8.76
CA ARG A 220 -8.69 -8.02 10.09
C ARG A 220 -7.49 -8.11 11.02
N ALA A 221 -6.37 -8.62 10.52
CA ALA A 221 -5.13 -8.67 11.29
C ALA A 221 -4.73 -7.28 11.79
N LEU A 222 -4.77 -6.25 10.92
CA LEU A 222 -4.47 -4.87 11.31
C LEU A 222 -5.47 -4.31 12.32
N ALA A 223 -6.76 -4.62 12.18
CA ALA A 223 -7.77 -4.21 13.17
C ALA A 223 -7.51 -4.85 14.55
N ILE A 224 -7.18 -6.14 14.59
CA ILE A 224 -6.84 -6.87 15.81
C ILE A 224 -5.56 -6.30 16.45
N PHE A 225 -4.52 -6.05 15.65
CA PHE A 225 -3.28 -5.45 16.16
C PHE A 225 -3.48 -4.03 16.68
N ARG A 226 -4.33 -3.23 16.04
CA ARG A 226 -4.73 -1.92 16.56
C ARG A 226 -5.43 -2.04 17.90
N GLY A 227 -6.40 -2.97 18.03
CA GLY A 227 -7.09 -3.23 19.29
C GLY A 227 -6.14 -3.68 20.40
N ARG A 228 -5.12 -4.48 20.08
CA ARG A 228 -4.04 -4.86 20.99
C ARG A 228 -3.19 -3.65 21.40
N ASN A 229 -2.80 -2.82 20.47
CA ASN A 229 -1.98 -1.63 20.74
C ASN A 229 -2.72 -0.59 21.59
N GLU A 230 -4.04 -0.50 21.43
CA GLU A 230 -4.91 0.36 22.26
C GLU A 230 -5.21 -0.28 23.63
N GLY A 231 -4.72 -1.50 23.91
CA GLY A 231 -4.94 -2.19 25.19
C GLY A 231 -6.35 -2.74 25.38
N VAL A 232 -7.12 -2.85 24.31
CA VAL A 232 -8.50 -3.39 24.33
C VAL A 232 -8.53 -4.90 24.09
N LEU A 233 -7.67 -5.40 23.21
CA LEU A 233 -7.62 -6.81 22.85
C LEU A 233 -6.35 -7.49 23.36
N SER A 234 -6.52 -8.71 23.87
CA SER A 234 -5.44 -9.68 24.08
C SER A 234 -5.39 -10.60 22.87
N VAL A 235 -4.19 -10.80 22.30
CA VAL A 235 -3.99 -11.57 21.08
C VAL A 235 -2.99 -12.68 21.35
N SER A 236 -3.34 -13.91 20.95
CA SER A 236 -2.49 -15.10 21.13
C SER A 236 -2.69 -16.08 19.98
N LEU A 237 -1.73 -17.00 19.85
CA LEU A 237 -1.85 -18.14 18.94
C LEU A 237 -2.21 -19.39 19.74
N LYS A 238 -3.19 -20.15 19.24
CA LYS A 238 -3.61 -21.43 19.84
C LYS A 238 -3.39 -22.56 18.86
N VAL A 239 -3.02 -23.73 19.38
CA VAL A 239 -2.86 -24.94 18.57
C VAL A 239 -3.55 -26.11 19.28
N GLY A 240 -4.57 -26.67 18.66
CA GLY A 240 -5.33 -27.80 19.19
C GLY A 240 -6.18 -27.46 20.43
N ASP A 241 -6.84 -28.46 20.97
CA ASP A 241 -7.58 -28.35 22.22
C ASP A 241 -6.62 -28.47 23.41
N GLU A 242 -6.57 -27.45 24.24
CA GLU A 242 -5.80 -27.45 25.50
C GLU A 242 -6.54 -28.25 26.59
N ALA A 243 -6.86 -29.52 26.31
CA ALA A 243 -7.48 -30.38 27.32
C ALA A 243 -6.48 -30.67 28.43
N PRO A 244 -6.87 -30.59 29.72
CA PRO A 244 -6.01 -30.91 30.84
C PRO A 244 -5.43 -32.34 30.70
N GLY A 245 -4.10 -32.46 30.71
CA GLY A 245 -3.41 -33.76 30.64
C GLY A 245 -3.00 -34.19 29.23
N THR A 246 -3.35 -33.49 28.17
CA THR A 246 -2.81 -33.76 26.83
C THR A 246 -1.46 -33.10 26.63
N MET A 247 -0.56 -33.83 25.97
CA MET A 247 0.76 -33.32 25.61
C MET A 247 0.62 -32.39 24.39
N HIS A 248 1.15 -31.19 24.52
CA HIS A 248 1.07 -30.22 23.41
C HIS A 248 1.90 -30.71 22.22
N PRO A 249 1.45 -30.55 20.95
CA PRO A 249 2.21 -30.96 19.76
C PRO A 249 3.65 -30.44 19.75
N GLY A 250 3.89 -29.21 20.23
CA GLY A 250 5.24 -28.65 20.36
C GLY A 250 6.13 -29.43 21.30
N GLU A 251 5.59 -29.94 22.42
CA GLU A 251 6.34 -30.79 23.35
C GLU A 251 6.73 -32.13 22.70
N VAL A 252 5.81 -32.71 21.90
CA VAL A 252 6.06 -33.94 21.15
C VAL A 252 7.20 -33.74 20.15
N MET A 253 7.16 -32.64 19.39
CA MET A 253 8.17 -32.31 18.38
C MET A 253 9.56 -32.08 19.00
N ILE A 254 9.63 -31.50 20.20
CA ILE A 254 10.86 -31.37 20.97
C ILE A 254 11.36 -32.76 21.37
N GLY A 255 10.47 -33.60 21.91
CA GLY A 255 10.78 -34.97 22.27
C GLY A 255 11.35 -35.79 21.12
N GLU A 256 10.71 -35.74 19.95
CA GLU A 256 11.16 -36.38 18.71
C GLU A 256 12.55 -35.88 18.27
N ARG A 257 12.79 -34.57 18.34
CA ARG A 257 14.05 -33.97 17.90
C ARG A 257 15.23 -34.40 18.75
N PHE A 258 15.03 -34.54 20.07
CA PHE A 258 16.07 -34.82 21.03
C PHE A 258 16.02 -36.24 21.59
N GLY A 259 15.15 -37.09 21.07
CA GLY A 259 15.04 -38.48 21.50
C GLY A 259 14.48 -38.67 22.92
N ILE A 260 13.71 -37.69 23.41
CA ILE A 260 13.10 -37.74 24.76
C ILE A 260 11.76 -38.48 24.64
N ALA A 261 11.66 -39.61 25.33
CA ALA A 261 10.45 -40.41 25.40
C ALA A 261 10.37 -41.11 26.77
N ASN A 262 9.14 -41.26 27.28
CA ASN A 262 8.94 -42.02 28.53
C ASN A 262 9.00 -43.53 28.24
N ARG A 263 10.13 -44.14 28.53
CA ARG A 263 10.42 -45.58 28.42
C ARG A 263 10.57 -46.27 29.77
N GLY A 264 10.23 -45.57 30.86
CA GLY A 264 10.36 -46.06 32.23
C GLY A 264 11.76 -45.95 32.83
N ARG A 265 12.68 -45.19 32.21
CA ARG A 265 14.04 -44.92 32.69
C ARG A 265 14.02 -43.86 33.80
N ALA A 266 15.04 -43.82 34.64
CA ALA A 266 15.11 -42.96 35.82
C ALA A 266 14.97 -41.46 35.49
N ALA A 267 15.59 -40.99 34.39
CA ALA A 267 15.56 -39.59 33.98
C ALA A 267 14.39 -39.21 33.07
N ASP A 268 13.60 -40.15 32.55
CA ASP A 268 12.58 -39.89 31.55
C ASP A 268 11.56 -38.84 31.98
N LYS A 269 11.12 -38.88 33.23
CA LYS A 269 10.18 -37.92 33.80
C LYS A 269 10.76 -36.51 33.83
N TRP A 270 12.01 -36.37 34.27
CA TRP A 270 12.70 -35.08 34.33
C TRP A 270 12.98 -34.51 32.93
N LEU A 271 13.45 -35.36 31.99
CA LEU A 271 13.65 -34.95 30.60
C LEU A 271 12.33 -34.51 29.90
N SER A 272 11.25 -35.23 30.18
CA SER A 272 9.92 -34.83 29.69
C SER A 272 9.48 -33.48 30.24
N GLU A 273 9.81 -33.21 31.52
CA GLU A 273 9.59 -31.90 32.12
C GLU A 273 10.46 -30.82 31.46
N VAL A 274 11.73 -31.11 31.15
CA VAL A 274 12.57 -30.17 30.37
C VAL A 274 11.97 -29.85 29.03
N ALA A 275 11.49 -30.84 28.27
CA ALA A 275 10.82 -30.60 26.96
C ALA A 275 9.57 -29.73 27.11
N ARG A 276 8.74 -30.03 28.12
CA ARG A 276 7.52 -29.26 28.42
C ARG A 276 7.81 -27.80 28.75
N TRP A 277 8.82 -27.54 29.62
CA TRP A 277 9.19 -26.17 29.98
C TRP A 277 9.92 -25.46 28.86
N THR A 278 10.69 -26.15 28.03
CA THR A 278 11.26 -25.59 26.78
C THR A 278 10.16 -25.05 25.88
N TRP A 279 9.10 -25.84 25.68
CA TRP A 279 7.95 -25.38 24.90
C TRP A 279 7.27 -24.17 25.55
N LYS A 280 6.81 -24.30 26.79
CA LYS A 280 5.99 -23.30 27.46
C LYS A 280 6.67 -21.97 27.73
N VAL A 281 7.96 -22.02 28.10
CA VAL A 281 8.68 -20.84 28.60
C VAL A 281 9.57 -20.20 27.54
N LYS A 282 10.10 -20.99 26.62
CA LYS A 282 11.05 -20.49 25.61
C LYS A 282 10.45 -20.43 24.21
N LEU A 283 10.06 -21.57 23.68
CA LEU A 283 9.71 -21.68 22.25
C LEU A 283 8.35 -21.09 21.89
N TYR A 284 7.33 -21.32 22.72
CA TYR A 284 5.99 -20.82 22.42
C TYR A 284 5.97 -19.29 22.29
N THR A 285 6.47 -18.58 23.28
CA THR A 285 6.49 -17.10 23.26
C THR A 285 7.36 -16.55 22.13
N HIS A 286 8.50 -17.20 21.86
CA HIS A 286 9.37 -16.81 20.76
C HIS A 286 8.68 -16.95 19.41
N LEU A 287 8.14 -18.14 19.12
CA LEU A 287 7.48 -18.44 17.86
C LEU A 287 6.15 -17.67 17.68
N GLU A 288 5.39 -17.46 18.76
CA GLU A 288 4.21 -16.60 18.73
C GLU A 288 4.57 -15.18 18.32
N THR A 289 5.62 -14.62 18.90
CA THR A 289 6.09 -13.27 18.55
C THR A 289 6.54 -13.20 17.10
N ASP A 290 7.28 -14.18 16.61
CA ASP A 290 7.73 -14.25 15.23
C ASP A 290 6.56 -14.33 14.25
N LEU A 291 5.64 -15.25 14.46
CA LEU A 291 4.50 -15.48 13.57
C LEU A 291 3.50 -14.33 13.57
N LEU A 292 3.24 -13.72 14.72
CA LEU A 292 2.41 -12.49 14.78
C LEU A 292 3.13 -11.33 14.10
N GLY A 293 4.47 -11.27 14.19
CA GLY A 293 5.29 -10.32 13.45
C GLY A 293 5.19 -10.51 11.94
N GLU A 294 5.32 -11.73 11.46
CA GLU A 294 5.18 -12.08 10.04
C GLU A 294 3.78 -11.75 9.50
N LEU A 295 2.73 -12.09 10.27
CA LEU A 295 1.36 -11.74 9.92
C LEU A 295 1.18 -10.23 9.82
N ARG A 296 1.76 -9.47 10.78
CA ARG A 296 1.71 -8.02 10.77
C ARG A 296 2.43 -7.44 9.56
N ASP A 297 3.65 -7.87 9.29
CA ASP A 297 4.45 -7.39 8.17
C ASP A 297 3.73 -7.62 6.84
N LYS A 298 3.16 -8.81 6.62
CA LYS A 298 2.33 -9.12 5.46
C LYS A 298 1.10 -8.21 5.37
N ALA A 299 0.41 -8.00 6.49
CA ALA A 299 -0.79 -7.18 6.52
C ALA A 299 -0.48 -5.69 6.26
N GLU A 300 0.66 -5.20 6.74
CA GLU A 300 1.16 -3.86 6.46
C GLU A 300 1.52 -3.70 4.97
N ASP A 301 2.21 -4.65 4.36
CA ASP A 301 2.57 -4.63 2.95
C ASP A 301 1.32 -4.63 2.05
N ASP A 302 0.32 -5.44 2.36
CA ASP A 302 -0.98 -5.44 1.65
C ASP A 302 -1.69 -4.08 1.76
N ALA A 303 -1.72 -3.47 2.95
CA ALA A 303 -2.34 -2.16 3.16
C ALA A 303 -1.60 -1.03 2.43
N ILE A 304 -0.26 -1.07 2.42
CA ILE A 304 0.57 -0.14 1.64
C ILE A 304 0.28 -0.30 0.15
N GLY A 305 0.16 -1.54 -0.34
CA GLY A 305 -0.20 -1.83 -1.72
C GLY A 305 -1.58 -1.28 -2.12
N VAL A 306 -2.57 -1.37 -1.23
CA VAL A 306 -3.90 -0.75 -1.45
C VAL A 306 -3.76 0.76 -1.58
N PHE A 307 -3.03 1.42 -0.67
CA PHE A 307 -2.82 2.85 -0.74
C PHE A 307 -2.11 3.26 -2.04
N ALA A 308 -1.04 2.55 -2.41
CA ALA A 308 -0.29 2.81 -3.63
C ALA A 308 -1.17 2.75 -4.89
N ARG A 309 -2.02 1.73 -5.02
CA ARG A 309 -2.94 1.60 -6.16
C ARG A 309 -3.97 2.71 -6.21
N ASN A 310 -4.63 3.02 -5.09
CA ASN A 310 -5.61 4.11 -5.04
C ASN A 310 -4.97 5.47 -5.34
N MET A 311 -3.76 5.70 -4.87
CA MET A 311 -3.01 6.91 -5.16
C MET A 311 -2.63 7.02 -6.63
N HIS A 312 -2.19 5.91 -7.25
CA HIS A 312 -1.90 5.84 -8.67
C HIS A 312 -3.14 6.26 -9.49
N ASP A 313 -4.31 5.69 -9.20
CA ASP A 313 -5.55 6.02 -9.90
C ASP A 313 -5.95 7.49 -9.70
N LEU A 314 -5.78 8.02 -8.49
CA LEU A 314 -6.07 9.42 -8.19
C LEU A 314 -5.13 10.38 -8.94
N LEU A 315 -3.84 10.07 -9.00
CA LEU A 315 -2.85 10.88 -9.73
C LEU A 315 -3.07 10.85 -11.25
N LEU A 316 -3.49 9.71 -11.78
CA LEU A 316 -3.80 9.53 -13.19
C LEU A 316 -5.28 9.77 -13.52
N ALA A 317 -6.04 10.43 -12.64
CA ALA A 317 -7.40 10.84 -12.92
C ALA A 317 -7.45 11.82 -14.09
N ALA A 318 -8.58 11.80 -14.83
CA ALA A 318 -8.78 12.60 -16.03
C ALA A 318 -8.68 14.10 -15.74
N PRO A 319 -7.81 14.86 -16.42
CA PRO A 319 -7.78 16.31 -16.30
C PRO A 319 -8.93 16.93 -17.09
N ALA A 320 -9.61 17.94 -16.52
CA ALA A 320 -10.61 18.71 -17.26
C ALA A 320 -9.97 19.61 -18.33
N GLY A 321 -8.67 19.81 -18.26
CA GLY A 321 -7.90 20.63 -19.18
C GLY A 321 -7.96 22.13 -18.89
N PRO A 322 -7.39 22.97 -19.76
CA PRO A 322 -7.20 24.40 -19.54
C PRO A 322 -8.51 25.16 -19.70
N ARG A 323 -9.28 25.33 -18.63
CA ARG A 323 -10.59 25.97 -18.59
C ARG A 323 -10.70 26.89 -17.36
N ALA A 324 -11.33 28.05 -17.50
CA ALA A 324 -11.57 28.94 -16.36
C ALA A 324 -12.50 28.27 -15.34
N THR A 325 -12.04 28.19 -14.10
CA THR A 325 -12.69 27.37 -13.06
C THR A 325 -12.92 28.14 -11.77
N LEU A 326 -14.14 28.02 -11.24
CA LEU A 326 -14.53 28.50 -9.92
C LEU A 326 -14.39 27.35 -8.93
N GLY A 327 -13.49 27.48 -7.95
CA GLY A 327 -13.32 26.51 -6.86
C GLY A 327 -14.14 26.89 -5.63
N LEU A 328 -14.87 25.93 -5.10
CA LEU A 328 -15.66 26.07 -3.87
C LEU A 328 -15.11 25.09 -2.82
N ASP A 329 -14.62 25.65 -1.72
CA ASP A 329 -14.25 24.88 -0.51
C ASP A 329 -15.38 25.01 0.51
N PRO A 330 -16.22 23.98 0.67
CA PRO A 330 -17.42 24.05 1.47
C PRO A 330 -17.13 24.26 2.95
N GLY A 331 -17.90 25.09 3.63
CA GLY A 331 -17.79 25.30 5.07
C GLY A 331 -19.06 25.86 5.66
N LEU A 332 -19.49 25.29 6.80
CA LEU A 332 -20.70 25.73 7.48
C LEU A 332 -20.48 27.05 8.24
N ARG A 333 -19.72 27.02 9.34
CA ARG A 333 -19.51 28.17 10.23
C ARG A 333 -18.58 29.22 9.67
N THR A 334 -17.51 28.78 9.05
CA THR A 334 -16.44 29.64 8.50
C THR A 334 -16.79 30.22 7.13
N GLY A 335 -17.91 29.81 6.56
CA GLY A 335 -18.35 30.15 5.20
C GLY A 335 -17.67 29.31 4.14
N CYS A 336 -18.26 29.29 2.95
CA CYS A 336 -17.71 28.67 1.74
C CYS A 336 -16.65 29.59 1.15
N LYS A 337 -15.43 29.07 0.93
CA LYS A 337 -14.33 29.80 0.31
C LYS A 337 -14.42 29.64 -1.20
N VAL A 338 -14.23 30.74 -1.89
CA VAL A 338 -14.36 30.83 -3.34
C VAL A 338 -13.05 31.32 -3.94
N ALA A 339 -12.58 30.64 -4.96
CA ALA A 339 -11.44 31.06 -5.76
C ALA A 339 -11.73 30.89 -7.24
N VAL A 340 -11.40 31.88 -8.06
CA VAL A 340 -11.47 31.78 -9.51
C VAL A 340 -10.09 31.69 -10.09
N VAL A 341 -9.84 30.66 -10.89
CA VAL A 341 -8.59 30.50 -11.62
C VAL A 341 -8.84 30.53 -13.13
N ASP A 342 -7.84 31.02 -13.87
CA ASP A 342 -7.91 30.99 -15.36
C ASP A 342 -7.53 29.60 -15.90
N ALA A 343 -7.49 29.46 -17.19
CA ALA A 343 -7.14 28.23 -17.91
C ALA A 343 -5.73 27.75 -17.62
N THR A 344 -4.84 28.57 -17.06
CA THR A 344 -3.47 28.20 -16.66
C THR A 344 -3.37 27.85 -15.17
N GLY A 345 -4.46 27.97 -14.42
CA GLY A 345 -4.47 27.79 -12.96
C GLY A 345 -4.04 29.03 -12.18
N LYS A 346 -3.86 30.19 -12.83
CA LYS A 346 -3.54 31.46 -12.17
C LYS A 346 -4.77 31.99 -11.43
N LEU A 347 -4.59 32.38 -10.18
CA LEU A 347 -5.64 32.98 -9.36
C LEU A 347 -6.05 34.34 -9.93
N LEU A 348 -7.36 34.54 -10.18
CA LEU A 348 -7.94 35.77 -10.70
C LEU A 348 -8.72 36.54 -9.63
N ASP A 349 -9.50 35.85 -8.81
CA ASP A 349 -10.40 36.47 -7.84
C ASP A 349 -10.68 35.53 -6.66
N THR A 350 -11.11 36.09 -5.54
CA THR A 350 -11.49 35.34 -4.33
C THR A 350 -12.69 35.95 -3.65
N ALA A 351 -13.46 35.11 -2.93
CA ALA A 351 -14.53 35.56 -2.06
C ALA A 351 -14.75 34.57 -0.91
N THR A 352 -15.44 35.02 0.13
CA THR A 352 -16.00 34.15 1.17
C THR A 352 -17.50 34.42 1.24
N VAL A 353 -18.29 33.38 1.09
CA VAL A 353 -19.75 33.43 1.07
C VAL A 353 -20.35 32.54 2.17
N TYR A 354 -21.58 32.81 2.57
CA TYR A 354 -22.19 32.15 3.72
C TYR A 354 -23.59 31.59 3.39
N PRO A 355 -23.72 30.68 2.40
CA PRO A 355 -25.01 30.15 1.99
C PRO A 355 -25.68 29.25 3.01
N HIS A 356 -24.87 28.65 3.93
CA HIS A 356 -25.33 27.64 4.88
C HIS A 356 -25.55 28.21 6.29
N ALA A 357 -26.20 27.41 7.16
CA ALA A 357 -26.38 27.77 8.56
C ALA A 357 -25.03 28.13 9.23
N PRO A 358 -25.02 29.13 10.11
CA PRO A 358 -26.14 29.87 10.69
C PRO A 358 -26.63 31.07 9.88
N ARG A 359 -25.87 31.56 8.88
CA ARG A 359 -26.21 32.80 8.16
C ARG A 359 -27.30 32.60 7.10
N ASN A 360 -27.31 31.47 6.40
CA ASN A 360 -28.28 31.13 5.34
C ASN A 360 -28.46 32.22 4.25
N ASP A 361 -27.36 32.92 3.88
CA ASP A 361 -27.39 33.92 2.82
C ASP A 361 -27.27 33.26 1.44
N TRP A 362 -28.35 32.62 1.00
CA TRP A 362 -28.42 31.88 -0.25
C TRP A 362 -28.42 32.82 -1.47
N ASP A 363 -29.33 33.80 -1.47
CA ASP A 363 -29.51 34.70 -2.61
C ASP A 363 -28.33 35.66 -2.78
N GLY A 364 -27.78 36.17 -1.68
CA GLY A 364 -26.57 36.99 -1.70
C GLY A 364 -25.38 36.22 -2.24
N THR A 365 -25.24 34.93 -1.84
CA THR A 365 -24.22 34.06 -2.35
C THR A 365 -24.37 33.82 -3.86
N LEU A 366 -25.57 33.48 -4.34
CA LEU A 366 -25.83 33.29 -5.77
C LEU A 366 -25.48 34.53 -6.60
N ALA A 367 -25.81 35.73 -6.10
CA ALA A 367 -25.47 36.98 -6.75
C ALA A 367 -23.94 37.18 -6.87
N VAL A 368 -23.18 36.88 -5.81
CA VAL A 368 -21.72 37.00 -5.82
C VAL A 368 -21.13 36.00 -6.82
N LEU A 369 -21.55 34.73 -6.77
CA LEU A 369 -21.03 33.69 -7.64
C LEU A 369 -21.37 33.96 -9.11
N ALA A 370 -22.58 34.39 -9.41
CA ALA A 370 -23.01 34.78 -10.77
C ALA A 370 -22.13 35.91 -11.33
N LYS A 371 -21.84 36.93 -10.52
CA LYS A 371 -20.96 38.04 -10.90
C LYS A 371 -19.53 37.57 -11.18
N LEU A 372 -18.97 36.70 -10.36
CA LEU A 372 -17.64 36.16 -10.57
C LEU A 372 -17.57 35.29 -11.83
N CYS A 373 -18.55 34.42 -12.04
CA CYS A 373 -18.63 33.58 -13.25
C CYS A 373 -18.73 34.39 -14.52
N ALA A 374 -19.55 35.43 -14.53
CA ALA A 374 -19.71 36.33 -15.69
C ALA A 374 -18.44 37.15 -15.95
N LYS A 375 -17.83 37.72 -14.87
CA LYS A 375 -16.64 38.56 -14.99
C LYS A 375 -15.45 37.82 -15.59
N HIS A 376 -15.27 36.55 -15.23
CA HIS A 376 -14.10 35.73 -15.59
C HIS A 376 -14.41 34.66 -16.65
N SER A 377 -15.61 34.67 -17.24
CA SER A 377 -16.02 33.66 -18.22
C SER A 377 -15.76 32.24 -17.76
N VAL A 378 -16.23 31.93 -16.57
CA VAL A 378 -16.02 30.60 -15.93
C VAL A 378 -16.77 29.51 -16.72
N ASP A 379 -16.10 28.37 -16.93
CA ASP A 379 -16.67 27.18 -17.58
C ASP A 379 -17.02 26.08 -16.56
N LEU A 380 -16.20 25.94 -15.52
CA LEU A 380 -16.28 24.83 -14.56
C LEU A 380 -16.48 25.37 -13.14
N ILE A 381 -17.26 24.62 -12.36
CA ILE A 381 -17.41 24.82 -10.92
C ILE A 381 -16.87 23.56 -10.22
N ALA A 382 -15.72 23.68 -9.55
CA ALA A 382 -15.11 22.62 -8.76
C ALA A 382 -15.59 22.71 -7.33
N ILE A 383 -16.20 21.67 -6.80
CA ILE A 383 -16.77 21.63 -5.44
C ILE A 383 -15.99 20.59 -4.63
N GLY A 384 -15.36 21.00 -3.53
CA GLY A 384 -14.71 20.08 -2.60
C GLY A 384 -15.71 19.11 -1.97
N ASN A 385 -15.33 17.83 -1.83
CA ASN A 385 -16.22 16.78 -1.34
C ASN A 385 -16.26 16.65 0.19
N GLY A 386 -15.88 17.68 0.93
CA GLY A 386 -15.90 17.73 2.38
C GLY A 386 -17.25 18.04 3.02
N THR A 387 -17.19 18.58 4.24
CA THR A 387 -18.40 18.96 4.99
C THR A 387 -19.19 20.02 4.24
N ALA A 388 -20.53 19.88 4.16
CA ALA A 388 -21.45 20.74 3.40
C ALA A 388 -21.28 20.70 1.87
N SER A 389 -20.60 19.69 1.35
CA SER A 389 -20.38 19.53 -0.10
C SER A 389 -21.72 19.39 -0.86
N ARG A 390 -22.70 18.70 -0.30
CA ARG A 390 -24.00 18.47 -0.93
C ARG A 390 -24.86 19.74 -1.02
N GLU A 391 -24.88 20.49 0.08
CA GLU A 391 -25.55 21.78 0.12
C GLU A 391 -24.88 22.76 -0.86
N THR A 392 -23.56 22.68 -1.00
CA THR A 392 -22.80 23.49 -1.96
C THR A 392 -23.02 23.01 -3.40
N ASP A 393 -23.19 21.71 -3.63
CA ASP A 393 -23.56 21.15 -4.94
C ASP A 393 -24.92 21.65 -5.40
N LYS A 394 -25.91 21.71 -4.48
CA LYS A 394 -27.22 22.29 -4.73
C LYS A 394 -27.12 23.77 -5.05
N LEU A 395 -26.29 24.52 -4.32
CA LEU A 395 -26.02 25.94 -4.59
C LEU A 395 -25.49 26.13 -6.02
N ALA A 396 -24.53 25.28 -6.44
CA ALA A 396 -24.00 25.32 -7.78
C ALA A 396 -25.06 24.97 -8.85
N ALA A 397 -25.94 24.01 -8.58
CA ALA A 397 -27.06 23.69 -9.48
C ALA A 397 -28.04 24.86 -9.64
N ASP A 398 -28.38 25.56 -8.55
CA ASP A 398 -29.24 26.76 -8.62
C ASP A 398 -28.55 27.92 -9.35
N LEU A 399 -27.22 28.08 -9.15
CA LEU A 399 -26.44 29.05 -9.90
C LEU A 399 -26.51 28.81 -11.43
N ILE A 400 -26.33 27.55 -11.83
CA ILE A 400 -26.41 27.15 -13.25
C ILE A 400 -27.78 27.48 -13.83
N LYS A 401 -28.88 27.27 -13.09
CA LYS A 401 -30.23 27.60 -13.50
C LYS A 401 -30.45 29.13 -13.66
N GLN A 402 -29.79 29.93 -12.82
CA GLN A 402 -29.92 31.41 -12.86
C GLN A 402 -29.14 32.07 -13.98
N VAL A 403 -28.04 31.45 -14.43
CA VAL A 403 -27.16 32.01 -15.47
C VAL A 403 -27.02 31.07 -16.68
N PRO A 404 -28.14 30.75 -17.37
CA PRO A 404 -28.11 29.76 -18.47
C PRO A 404 -27.27 30.22 -19.67
N GLY A 405 -26.96 31.49 -19.78
CA GLY A 405 -26.06 32.03 -20.80
C GLY A 405 -24.60 31.68 -20.61
N LEU A 406 -24.21 31.30 -19.41
CA LEU A 406 -22.89 30.73 -19.07
C LEU A 406 -23.05 29.22 -19.09
N LYS A 407 -22.41 28.51 -19.98
CA LYS A 407 -22.48 27.03 -20.08
C LYS A 407 -21.66 26.38 -18.95
N LEU A 408 -22.06 26.63 -17.70
CA LEU A 408 -21.36 26.12 -16.52
C LEU A 408 -21.58 24.62 -16.33
N THR A 409 -20.52 23.91 -15.97
CA THR A 409 -20.56 22.51 -15.54
C THR A 409 -20.02 22.41 -14.14
N LYS A 410 -20.78 21.80 -13.21
CA LYS A 410 -20.33 21.54 -11.84
C LYS A 410 -19.70 20.16 -11.72
N VAL A 411 -18.66 20.03 -10.91
CA VAL A 411 -17.92 18.79 -10.70
C VAL A 411 -17.51 18.68 -9.22
N MET A 412 -17.80 17.54 -8.62
CA MET A 412 -17.27 17.22 -7.29
C MET A 412 -15.80 16.83 -7.41
N VAL A 413 -14.96 17.42 -6.57
CA VAL A 413 -13.51 17.23 -6.56
C VAL A 413 -13.08 16.72 -5.19
N SER A 414 -12.22 15.71 -5.16
CA SER A 414 -11.61 15.25 -3.90
C SER A 414 -10.78 16.37 -3.26
N GLU A 415 -11.10 16.74 -2.03
CA GLU A 415 -10.31 17.70 -1.25
C GLU A 415 -9.22 17.04 -0.40
N ALA A 416 -8.98 15.73 -0.59
CA ALA A 416 -7.97 14.98 0.15
C ALA A 416 -6.62 15.70 0.16
N GLY A 417 -6.08 15.98 1.35
CA GLY A 417 -4.82 16.70 1.54
C GLY A 417 -4.86 18.22 1.22
N ALA A 418 -5.99 18.80 0.80
CA ALA A 418 -6.06 20.24 0.49
C ALA A 418 -5.75 21.13 1.70
N SER A 419 -6.18 20.73 2.90
CA SER A 419 -5.86 21.43 4.15
C SER A 419 -4.36 21.34 4.50
N VAL A 420 -3.71 20.23 4.18
CA VAL A 420 -2.26 20.06 4.37
C VAL A 420 -1.51 20.97 3.41
N TYR A 421 -1.90 21.01 2.14
CA TYR A 421 -1.35 21.94 1.16
C TYR A 421 -1.52 23.39 1.61
N SER A 422 -2.74 23.81 1.98
CA SER A 422 -3.04 25.21 2.33
C SER A 422 -2.18 25.73 3.50
N ALA A 423 -1.82 24.86 4.44
CA ALA A 423 -0.96 25.18 5.58
C ALA A 423 0.54 25.00 5.29
N SER A 424 0.91 24.50 4.11
CA SER A 424 2.31 24.21 3.76
C SER A 424 3.12 25.47 3.47
N GLU A 425 4.45 25.34 3.63
CA GLU A 425 5.40 26.39 3.25
C GLU A 425 5.33 26.70 1.74
N LEU A 426 5.06 25.68 0.92
CA LEU A 426 4.90 25.87 -0.52
C LEU A 426 3.72 26.77 -0.83
N ALA A 427 2.56 26.50 -0.24
CA ALA A 427 1.35 27.33 -0.44
C ALA A 427 1.54 28.78 0.10
N ALA A 428 2.29 28.92 1.21
CA ALA A 428 2.63 30.24 1.73
C ALA A 428 3.53 31.02 0.79
N LYS A 429 4.45 30.37 0.08
CA LYS A 429 5.29 30.99 -0.96
C LYS A 429 4.52 31.31 -2.24
N GLU A 430 3.60 30.43 -2.65
CA GLU A 430 2.73 30.68 -3.82
C GLU A 430 1.76 31.84 -3.58
N PHE A 431 1.24 31.96 -2.37
CA PHE A 431 0.20 32.92 -2.00
C PHE A 431 0.51 33.58 -0.64
N PRO A 432 1.53 34.47 -0.57
CA PRO A 432 1.96 35.07 0.70
C PRO A 432 0.88 35.95 1.34
N ASP A 433 0.07 36.62 0.52
CA ASP A 433 -0.95 37.58 0.95
C ASP A 433 -2.36 36.97 1.08
N LEU A 434 -2.51 35.67 0.80
CA LEU A 434 -3.79 35.00 0.81
C LEU A 434 -4.05 34.27 2.12
N ASP A 435 -5.24 34.40 2.67
CA ASP A 435 -5.66 33.65 3.83
C ASP A 435 -5.53 32.13 3.60
N VAL A 436 -5.04 31.41 4.60
CA VAL A 436 -4.80 29.96 4.53
C VAL A 436 -6.05 29.21 4.07
N SER A 437 -7.24 29.60 4.54
CA SER A 437 -8.50 28.94 4.19
C SER A 437 -8.88 29.10 2.70
N ILE A 438 -8.47 30.17 2.05
CA ILE A 438 -8.77 30.42 0.63
C ILE A 438 -7.82 29.62 -0.27
N ARG A 439 -6.59 29.33 0.19
CA ARG A 439 -5.63 28.51 -0.56
C ARG A 439 -6.19 27.11 -0.85
N GLY A 440 -7.06 26.57 0.03
CA GLY A 440 -7.80 25.32 -0.19
C GLY A 440 -8.70 25.38 -1.42
N ALA A 441 -9.48 26.45 -1.57
CA ALA A 441 -10.35 26.65 -2.73
C ALA A 441 -9.57 26.79 -4.06
N VAL A 442 -8.40 27.44 -4.03
CA VAL A 442 -7.48 27.49 -5.17
C VAL A 442 -6.99 26.10 -5.57
N SER A 443 -6.59 25.30 -4.60
CA SER A 443 -6.14 23.92 -4.82
C SER A 443 -7.27 23.06 -5.41
N ILE A 444 -8.50 23.17 -4.90
CA ILE A 444 -9.67 22.45 -5.42
C ILE A 444 -9.92 22.82 -6.88
N ALA A 445 -9.87 24.10 -7.24
CA ALA A 445 -10.03 24.53 -8.63
C ALA A 445 -8.93 23.95 -9.54
N ARG A 446 -7.67 24.04 -9.13
CA ARG A 446 -6.51 23.54 -9.90
C ARG A 446 -6.50 22.04 -10.07
N ARG A 447 -6.97 21.27 -9.08
CA ARG A 447 -7.10 19.80 -9.18
C ARG A 447 -8.04 19.36 -10.28
N LEU A 448 -9.08 20.16 -10.56
CA LEU A 448 -9.97 19.86 -11.66
C LEU A 448 -9.28 20.08 -13.01
N LEU A 449 -8.45 21.10 -13.12
CA LEU A 449 -7.69 21.37 -14.35
C LEU A 449 -6.68 20.25 -14.63
N ASP A 450 -5.85 19.90 -13.66
CA ASP A 450 -4.89 18.80 -13.73
C ASP A 450 -4.63 18.20 -12.34
N PRO A 451 -5.20 17.04 -12.02
CA PRO A 451 -5.03 16.39 -10.72
C PRO A 451 -3.58 16.12 -10.38
N LEU A 452 -2.80 15.60 -11.34
CA LEU A 452 -1.40 15.24 -11.12
C LEU A 452 -0.56 16.47 -10.76
N ALA A 453 -0.68 17.54 -11.54
CA ALA A 453 0.11 18.77 -11.36
C ALA A 453 -0.12 19.41 -9.97
N GLU A 454 -1.31 19.27 -9.41
CA GLU A 454 -1.64 19.83 -8.09
C GLU A 454 -1.33 18.86 -6.95
N LEU A 455 -1.65 17.57 -7.09
CA LEU A 455 -1.45 16.57 -6.03
C LEU A 455 0.02 16.31 -5.71
N VAL A 456 0.94 16.49 -6.65
CA VAL A 456 2.39 16.36 -6.39
C VAL A 456 2.94 17.39 -5.41
N LYS A 457 2.20 18.47 -5.14
CA LYS A 457 2.53 19.50 -4.15
C LYS A 457 2.28 19.05 -2.72
N ILE A 458 1.55 17.94 -2.53
CA ILE A 458 1.13 17.40 -1.24
C ILE A 458 2.02 16.21 -0.90
N GLU A 459 2.42 16.09 0.37
CA GLU A 459 3.09 14.88 0.82
C GLU A 459 2.18 13.67 0.57
N PRO A 460 2.64 12.63 -0.14
CA PRO A 460 1.79 11.55 -0.62
C PRO A 460 0.93 10.88 0.46
N LYS A 461 1.51 10.63 1.63
CA LYS A 461 0.78 10.03 2.76
C LYS A 461 -0.36 10.91 3.33
N ALA A 462 -0.33 12.22 3.06
CA ALA A 462 -1.37 13.16 3.51
C ALA A 462 -2.62 13.15 2.60
N ILE A 463 -2.55 12.51 1.43
CA ILE A 463 -3.69 12.40 0.50
C ILE A 463 -4.80 11.51 1.08
N GLY A 464 -4.48 10.53 1.92
CA GLY A 464 -5.47 9.87 2.78
C GLY A 464 -6.40 8.87 2.09
N VAL A 465 -5.98 8.26 0.98
CA VAL A 465 -6.73 7.21 0.26
C VAL A 465 -6.31 5.79 0.68
N GLY A 466 -5.58 5.66 1.77
CA GLY A 466 -5.12 4.39 2.32
C GLY A 466 -6.07 3.79 3.36
N GLN A 467 -5.87 2.50 3.62
CA GLN A 467 -6.48 1.77 4.69
C GLN A 467 -5.45 1.53 5.79
N TYR A 468 -5.78 1.83 7.06
CA TYR A 468 -4.85 1.66 8.19
C TYR A 468 -3.50 2.37 8.05
N GLN A 469 -3.43 3.48 7.32
CA GLN A 469 -2.18 4.15 6.97
C GLN A 469 -1.31 4.59 8.16
N HIS A 470 -1.91 4.76 9.35
CA HIS A 470 -1.19 5.13 10.58
C HIS A 470 -0.68 3.91 11.36
N ASP A 471 -1.11 2.70 11.01
CA ASP A 471 -0.75 1.44 11.68
C ASP A 471 0.34 0.66 10.93
N VAL A 472 0.80 1.15 9.79
CA VAL A 472 1.81 0.52 8.95
C VAL A 472 3.18 1.20 9.12
N SER A 473 4.24 0.52 8.68
CA SER A 473 5.59 1.09 8.63
C SER A 473 5.62 2.37 7.80
N GLN A 474 5.85 3.51 8.44
CA GLN A 474 5.87 4.82 7.79
C GLN A 474 7.00 4.94 6.76
N LEU A 475 8.12 4.23 6.98
CA LEU A 475 9.24 4.21 6.04
C LEU A 475 8.89 3.44 4.76
N LYS A 476 8.29 2.25 4.89
CA LYS A 476 7.83 1.47 3.73
C LYS A 476 6.74 2.21 2.97
N LEU A 477 5.78 2.81 3.69
CA LEU A 477 4.71 3.62 3.11
C LEU A 477 5.27 4.78 2.29
N ALA A 478 6.15 5.60 2.87
CA ALA A 478 6.74 6.74 2.19
C ALA A 478 7.45 6.31 0.88
N ARG A 479 8.28 5.25 0.94
CA ARG A 479 8.98 4.74 -0.24
C ARG A 479 8.03 4.27 -1.35
N SER A 480 7.00 3.52 -0.97
CA SER A 480 6.01 3.02 -1.93
C SER A 480 5.26 4.16 -2.62
N LEU A 481 4.83 5.15 -1.85
CA LEU A 481 4.08 6.28 -2.39
C LEU A 481 4.97 7.22 -3.23
N ASP A 482 6.21 7.43 -2.84
CA ASP A 482 7.17 8.20 -3.65
C ASP A 482 7.44 7.54 -5.00
N ALA A 483 7.56 6.20 -5.03
CA ALA A 483 7.69 5.45 -6.27
C ALA A 483 6.46 5.61 -7.18
N VAL A 484 5.24 5.56 -6.62
CA VAL A 484 4.01 5.80 -7.38
C VAL A 484 3.97 7.18 -8.00
N VAL A 485 4.33 8.22 -7.24
CA VAL A 485 4.37 9.60 -7.77
C VAL A 485 5.39 9.72 -8.90
N GLU A 486 6.57 9.17 -8.72
CA GLU A 486 7.62 9.16 -9.75
C GLU A 486 7.14 8.46 -11.03
N ASP A 487 6.54 7.29 -10.91
CA ASP A 487 6.04 6.52 -12.05
C ASP A 487 4.92 7.27 -12.78
N CYS A 488 3.96 7.86 -12.06
CA CYS A 488 2.86 8.61 -12.66
C CYS A 488 3.35 9.86 -13.41
N VAL A 489 4.23 10.65 -12.79
CA VAL A 489 4.75 11.88 -13.41
C VAL A 489 5.54 11.57 -14.67
N ASN A 490 6.39 10.55 -14.64
CA ASN A 490 7.19 10.16 -15.80
C ASN A 490 6.35 9.46 -16.90
N ALA A 491 5.28 8.75 -16.54
CA ALA A 491 4.35 8.17 -17.52
C ALA A 491 3.60 9.26 -18.31
N VAL A 492 3.16 10.33 -17.66
CA VAL A 492 2.48 11.47 -18.31
C VAL A 492 3.47 12.35 -19.07
N GLY A 493 4.66 12.56 -18.52
CA GLY A 493 5.62 13.56 -19.02
C GLY A 493 5.23 14.99 -18.63
N VAL A 494 6.15 15.90 -18.74
CA VAL A 494 6.01 17.26 -18.20
C VAL A 494 6.46 18.32 -19.19
N ASP A 495 5.62 19.34 -19.42
CA ASP A 495 6.04 20.54 -20.15
C ASP A 495 6.95 21.40 -19.29
N VAL A 496 8.23 21.50 -19.70
CA VAL A 496 9.26 22.23 -18.95
C VAL A 496 8.96 23.73 -18.81
N ASN A 497 8.18 24.28 -19.73
CA ASN A 497 7.86 25.71 -19.75
C ASN A 497 6.72 26.11 -18.81
N THR A 498 5.88 25.16 -18.39
CA THR A 498 4.71 25.44 -17.54
C THR A 498 4.78 24.75 -16.18
N ALA A 499 5.60 23.72 -16.03
CA ALA A 499 5.65 22.91 -14.84
C ALA A 499 6.15 23.65 -13.58
N SER A 500 5.58 23.30 -12.44
CA SER A 500 6.04 23.74 -11.12
C SER A 500 7.33 23.03 -10.71
N VAL A 501 8.05 23.63 -9.74
CA VAL A 501 9.21 22.97 -9.11
C VAL A 501 8.84 21.60 -8.54
N ALA A 502 7.68 21.48 -7.89
CA ALA A 502 7.21 20.23 -7.30
C ALA A 502 7.01 19.12 -8.35
N LEU A 503 6.47 19.48 -9.52
CA LEU A 503 6.27 18.52 -10.62
C LEU A 503 7.59 18.14 -11.28
N LEU A 504 8.46 19.11 -11.57
CA LEU A 504 9.79 18.88 -12.17
C LEU A 504 10.68 18.01 -11.27
N ALA A 505 10.62 18.18 -9.95
CA ALA A 505 11.42 17.41 -9.01
C ALA A 505 11.10 15.91 -9.01
N ARG A 506 9.99 15.48 -9.60
CA ARG A 506 9.58 14.08 -9.76
C ARG A 506 10.00 13.46 -11.08
N ILE A 507 10.57 14.24 -11.98
CA ILE A 507 11.11 13.75 -13.25
C ILE A 507 12.40 12.95 -13.00
N SER A 508 12.54 11.86 -13.73
CA SER A 508 13.72 10.98 -13.73
C SER A 508 15.02 11.78 -13.76
N GLY A 509 15.90 11.51 -12.80
CA GLY A 509 17.21 12.17 -12.70
C GLY A 509 17.19 13.59 -12.14
N LEU A 510 16.03 14.21 -11.90
CA LEU A 510 15.91 15.53 -11.28
C LEU A 510 15.72 15.42 -9.77
N ASN A 511 16.04 16.49 -9.09
CA ASN A 511 15.74 16.72 -7.68
C ASN A 511 15.24 18.15 -7.48
N THR A 512 14.84 18.51 -6.27
CA THR A 512 14.30 19.84 -5.97
C THR A 512 15.24 20.98 -6.38
N THR A 513 16.54 20.84 -6.17
CA THR A 513 17.54 21.87 -6.54
C THR A 513 17.61 22.05 -8.06
N LEU A 514 17.64 20.95 -8.82
CA LEU A 514 17.66 21.01 -10.29
C LEU A 514 16.35 21.56 -10.85
N ALA A 515 15.20 21.17 -10.25
CA ALA A 515 13.90 21.71 -10.62
C ALA A 515 13.83 23.23 -10.38
N GLN A 516 14.34 23.72 -9.26
CA GLN A 516 14.46 25.15 -8.97
C GLN A 516 15.35 25.86 -9.98
N ASN A 517 16.50 25.26 -10.36
CA ASN A 517 17.39 25.82 -11.36
C ASN A 517 16.75 25.90 -12.75
N ILE A 518 15.95 24.91 -13.14
CA ILE A 518 15.18 24.94 -14.40
C ILE A 518 14.20 26.11 -14.40
N VAL A 519 13.41 26.25 -13.33
CA VAL A 519 12.44 27.34 -13.21
C VAL A 519 13.13 28.70 -13.22
N ALA A 520 14.19 28.87 -12.43
CA ALA A 520 14.96 30.12 -12.39
C ALA A 520 15.58 30.47 -13.76
N TYR A 521 16.10 29.49 -14.47
CA TYR A 521 16.64 29.68 -15.83
C TYR A 521 15.55 30.15 -16.80
N ARG A 522 14.37 29.50 -16.80
CA ARG A 522 13.21 29.84 -17.59
C ARG A 522 12.73 31.28 -17.32
N ASP A 523 12.65 31.64 -16.03
CA ASP A 523 12.19 32.96 -15.62
C ASP A 523 13.18 34.08 -16.04
N ALA A 524 14.47 33.77 -16.04
CA ALA A 524 15.51 34.74 -16.43
C ALA A 524 15.73 34.84 -17.94
N ASN A 525 15.56 33.73 -18.70
CA ASN A 525 15.95 33.64 -20.12
C ASN A 525 14.73 33.47 -21.07
N GLY A 526 13.54 33.35 -20.53
CA GLY A 526 12.33 33.03 -21.28
C GLY A 526 12.14 31.51 -21.47
N ALA A 527 11.06 31.16 -22.17
CA ALA A 527 10.70 29.76 -22.41
C ALA A 527 11.78 29.01 -23.19
N PHE A 528 12.03 27.76 -22.82
CA PHE A 528 12.87 26.85 -23.59
C PHE A 528 12.28 26.63 -24.99
N LYS A 529 13.13 26.76 -26.01
CA LYS A 529 12.75 26.51 -27.42
C LYS A 529 13.13 25.12 -27.89
N ALA A 530 14.07 24.47 -27.21
CA ALA A 530 14.53 23.12 -27.52
C ALA A 530 14.99 22.39 -26.26
N ARG A 531 14.85 21.07 -26.24
CA ARG A 531 15.38 20.21 -25.16
C ARG A 531 16.86 20.41 -24.90
N SER A 532 17.64 20.63 -25.96
CA SER A 532 19.09 20.85 -25.85
C SER A 532 19.46 22.07 -25.00
N GLU A 533 18.56 23.05 -24.86
CA GLU A 533 18.79 24.21 -23.99
C GLU A 533 18.79 23.87 -22.51
N LEU A 534 18.24 22.73 -22.09
CA LEU A 534 18.31 22.24 -20.71
C LEU A 534 19.75 22.06 -20.25
N LYS A 535 20.68 21.75 -21.15
CA LYS A 535 22.13 21.66 -20.81
C LYS A 535 22.75 22.98 -20.38
N LYS A 536 22.08 24.11 -20.61
CA LYS A 536 22.51 25.45 -20.14
C LYS A 536 22.09 25.72 -18.70
N VAL A 537 21.20 24.89 -18.12
CA VAL A 537 20.73 25.04 -16.74
C VAL A 537 21.86 24.66 -15.77
N PRO A 538 22.14 25.48 -14.75
CA PRO A 538 23.19 25.20 -13.78
C PRO A 538 23.02 23.83 -13.10
N ARG A 539 24.11 23.08 -12.99
CA ARG A 539 24.20 21.73 -12.43
C ARG A 539 23.45 20.62 -13.18
N LEU A 540 22.85 20.89 -14.32
CA LEU A 540 22.22 19.88 -15.17
C LEU A 540 23.29 19.34 -16.16
N GLY A 541 24.01 18.30 -15.72
CA GLY A 541 25.06 17.66 -16.53
C GLY A 541 24.49 16.66 -17.54
N ASP A 542 25.39 16.09 -18.38
CA ASP A 542 25.00 15.16 -19.44
C ASP A 542 24.25 13.93 -18.94
N LYS A 543 24.67 13.34 -17.81
CA LYS A 543 24.00 12.17 -17.23
C LYS A 543 22.58 12.49 -16.73
N THR A 544 22.40 13.65 -16.11
CA THR A 544 21.08 14.14 -15.69
C THR A 544 20.20 14.43 -16.90
N PHE A 545 20.77 15.05 -17.93
CA PHE A 545 20.07 15.30 -19.19
C PHE A 545 19.58 14.00 -19.83
N GLU A 546 20.44 12.98 -19.90
CA GLU A 546 20.09 11.65 -20.42
C GLU A 546 18.88 11.07 -19.66
N GLN A 547 18.88 11.12 -18.32
CA GLN A 547 17.80 10.58 -17.52
C GLN A 547 16.49 11.35 -17.67
N ALA A 548 16.54 12.68 -17.82
CA ALA A 548 15.36 13.55 -17.75
C ALA A 548 14.76 13.91 -19.11
N ALA A 549 15.59 14.02 -20.16
CA ALA A 549 15.23 14.66 -21.42
C ALA A 549 14.00 14.07 -22.11
N GLY A 550 13.82 12.77 -22.09
CA GLY A 550 12.69 12.10 -22.72
C GLY A 550 11.35 12.38 -22.04
N PHE A 551 11.39 12.71 -20.74
CA PHE A 551 10.20 13.00 -19.93
C PHE A 551 9.87 14.50 -19.86
N LEU A 552 10.84 15.36 -20.22
CA LEU A 552 10.66 16.80 -20.32
C LEU A 552 10.29 17.17 -21.76
N ARG A 553 9.18 17.86 -21.92
CA ARG A 553 8.65 18.25 -23.22
C ARG A 553 8.77 19.75 -23.42
N VAL A 554 9.05 20.16 -24.64
CA VAL A 554 9.03 21.55 -25.08
C VAL A 554 7.89 21.67 -26.10
N MET A 555 6.75 22.16 -25.64
CA MET A 555 5.60 22.38 -26.50
C MET A 555 5.85 23.59 -27.40
N ASN A 556 5.51 23.50 -28.68
CA ASN A 556 5.70 24.58 -29.68
C ASN A 556 7.16 25.05 -29.82
N GLY A 557 8.13 24.16 -29.57
CA GLY A 557 9.55 24.42 -29.76
C GLY A 557 10.02 24.35 -31.23
N ASP A 558 11.31 24.59 -31.44
CA ASP A 558 11.94 24.58 -32.76
C ASP A 558 11.96 23.18 -33.38
N ASN A 559 12.16 22.14 -32.58
CA ASN A 559 12.15 20.75 -32.99
C ASN A 559 10.83 20.07 -32.58
N PRO A 560 10.04 19.58 -33.52
CA PRO A 560 8.75 18.94 -33.21
C PRO A 560 8.90 17.65 -32.38
N LEU A 561 10.06 16.97 -32.41
CA LEU A 561 10.34 15.80 -31.58
C LEU A 561 10.44 16.13 -30.09
N ASP A 562 10.78 17.38 -29.75
CA ASP A 562 10.89 17.82 -28.36
C ASP A 562 9.52 17.88 -27.64
N ALA A 563 8.41 17.87 -28.37
CA ALA A 563 7.07 17.74 -27.82
C ALA A 563 6.60 16.29 -27.61
N SER A 564 7.40 15.32 -28.07
CA SER A 564 7.11 13.88 -27.97
C SER A 564 7.87 13.20 -26.82
N ALA A 565 7.61 11.92 -26.58
CA ALA A 565 8.39 11.10 -25.68
C ALA A 565 9.60 10.42 -26.37
N VAL A 566 9.92 10.78 -27.62
CA VAL A 566 11.13 10.31 -28.29
C VAL A 566 12.36 10.85 -27.57
N HIS A 567 13.27 9.97 -27.16
CA HIS A 567 14.48 10.40 -26.47
C HIS A 567 15.47 11.06 -27.45
N PRO A 568 16.18 12.13 -27.06
CA PRO A 568 17.12 12.81 -27.95
C PRO A 568 18.21 11.93 -28.56
N GLU A 569 18.65 10.88 -27.85
CA GLU A 569 19.63 9.91 -28.35
C GLU A 569 19.15 9.16 -29.61
N THR A 570 17.85 9.08 -29.83
CA THR A 570 17.21 8.40 -30.96
C THR A 570 16.83 9.33 -32.10
N TYR A 571 17.08 10.63 -31.99
CA TYR A 571 16.80 11.59 -33.08
C TYR A 571 17.50 11.25 -34.40
N PRO A 572 18.76 10.74 -34.41
CA PRO A 572 19.40 10.28 -35.64
C PRO A 572 18.61 9.19 -36.37
N LEU A 573 17.98 8.26 -35.61
CA LEU A 573 17.11 7.23 -36.19
C LEU A 573 15.89 7.83 -36.86
N VAL A 574 15.19 8.78 -36.19
CA VAL A 574 14.01 9.46 -36.77
C VAL A 574 14.39 10.23 -38.04
N LYS A 575 15.55 10.90 -38.04
CA LYS A 575 16.06 11.58 -39.25
C LYS A 575 16.33 10.59 -40.39
N ARG A 576 16.89 9.42 -40.11
CA ARG A 576 17.09 8.36 -41.10
C ARG A 576 15.78 7.84 -41.65
N ILE A 577 14.77 7.57 -40.79
CA ILE A 577 13.42 7.15 -41.21
C ILE A 577 12.81 8.23 -42.16
N ALA A 578 12.96 9.50 -41.83
CA ALA A 578 12.49 10.60 -42.67
C ALA A 578 13.16 10.64 -44.03
N GLN A 579 14.50 10.47 -44.05
CA GLN A 579 15.28 10.45 -45.30
C GLN A 579 14.96 9.25 -46.17
N ASP A 580 14.93 8.04 -45.60
CA ASP A 580 14.66 6.78 -46.32
C ASP A 580 13.22 6.75 -46.89
N THR A 581 12.29 7.42 -46.24
CA THR A 581 10.89 7.53 -46.69
C THR A 581 10.65 8.75 -47.56
N GLY A 582 11.64 9.62 -47.73
CA GLY A 582 11.50 10.87 -48.52
C GLY A 582 10.50 11.89 -47.91
N ARG A 583 10.30 11.84 -46.58
CA ARG A 583 9.37 12.70 -45.90
C ARG A 583 10.06 13.63 -44.89
N ASP A 584 9.43 14.75 -44.63
CA ASP A 584 9.84 15.62 -43.51
C ASP A 584 9.33 15.08 -42.16
N ILE A 585 10.11 15.30 -41.12
CA ILE A 585 9.75 14.82 -39.74
C ILE A 585 8.37 15.32 -39.32
N ARG A 586 8.04 16.58 -39.61
CA ARG A 586 6.70 17.15 -39.29
C ARG A 586 5.56 16.42 -39.97
N SER A 587 5.81 15.92 -41.20
CA SER A 587 4.82 15.16 -41.97
C SER A 587 4.68 13.70 -41.55
N LEU A 588 5.70 13.17 -40.87
CA LEU A 588 5.66 11.82 -40.28
C LEU A 588 4.86 11.79 -39.00
N ILE A 589 5.00 12.83 -38.18
CA ILE A 589 4.32 12.94 -36.89
C ILE A 589 2.81 12.98 -37.09
N GLY A 590 2.10 12.00 -36.49
CA GLY A 590 0.65 11.88 -36.54
C GLY A 590 0.08 11.15 -37.77
N ASP A 591 0.92 10.80 -38.77
CA ASP A 591 0.47 10.02 -39.94
C ASP A 591 0.40 8.52 -39.61
N SER A 592 -0.61 8.15 -38.82
CA SER A 592 -0.84 6.77 -38.38
C SER A 592 -0.96 5.77 -39.55
N ALA A 593 -1.61 6.20 -40.64
CA ALA A 593 -1.82 5.32 -41.80
C ALA A 593 -0.50 4.98 -42.52
N PHE A 594 0.41 5.93 -42.59
CA PHE A 594 1.72 5.72 -43.19
C PHE A 594 2.65 4.95 -42.26
N LEU A 595 2.77 5.36 -41.00
CA LEU A 595 3.67 4.76 -40.01
C LEU A 595 3.38 3.27 -39.77
N LYS A 596 2.12 2.85 -39.80
CA LYS A 596 1.73 1.44 -39.67
C LYS A 596 2.11 0.55 -40.85
N ARG A 597 2.45 1.14 -42.00
CA ARG A 597 2.92 0.40 -43.19
C ARG A 597 4.42 0.16 -43.19
N LEU A 598 5.15 0.89 -42.33
CA LEU A 598 6.60 0.72 -42.22
C LEU A 598 6.93 -0.57 -41.49
N ASP A 599 7.85 -1.34 -42.04
CA ASP A 599 8.41 -2.50 -41.33
C ASP A 599 9.55 -2.02 -40.41
N PRO A 600 9.39 -2.13 -39.07
CA PRO A 600 10.41 -1.69 -38.12
C PRO A 600 11.79 -2.31 -38.38
N LYS A 601 11.84 -3.54 -38.91
CA LYS A 601 13.09 -4.25 -39.21
C LYS A 601 13.99 -3.54 -40.20
N GLN A 602 13.43 -2.73 -41.09
CA GLN A 602 14.19 -2.00 -42.10
C GLN A 602 15.06 -0.88 -41.52
N PHE A 603 14.72 -0.42 -40.28
CA PHE A 603 15.39 0.70 -39.63
C PHE A 603 16.24 0.26 -38.45
N THR A 604 16.39 -1.05 -38.20
CA THR A 604 17.26 -1.57 -37.14
C THR A 604 18.75 -1.51 -37.59
N ASP A 605 19.63 -1.29 -36.61
CA ASP A 605 21.09 -1.34 -36.80
C ASP A 605 21.77 -1.83 -35.49
N GLU A 606 23.08 -1.72 -35.41
CA GLU A 606 23.85 -2.14 -34.23
C GLU A 606 23.53 -1.32 -32.99
N THR A 607 23.01 -0.10 -33.15
CA THR A 607 22.66 0.82 -32.04
C THR A 607 21.21 0.74 -31.64
N PHE A 608 20.32 0.60 -32.63
CA PHE A 608 18.86 0.64 -32.44
C PHE A 608 18.23 -0.69 -32.85
N GLY A 609 17.83 -1.47 -31.87
CA GLY A 609 17.17 -2.75 -32.08
C GLY A 609 15.66 -2.62 -32.41
N LEU A 610 15.03 -3.76 -32.64
CA LEU A 610 13.65 -3.84 -33.09
C LEU A 610 12.66 -3.20 -32.12
N VAL A 611 12.89 -3.37 -30.81
CA VAL A 611 12.01 -2.83 -29.76
C VAL A 611 12.06 -1.30 -29.78
N THR A 612 13.25 -0.73 -29.84
CA THR A 612 13.47 0.72 -29.89
C THR A 612 12.84 1.34 -31.14
N VAL A 613 13.04 0.73 -32.30
CA VAL A 613 12.44 1.21 -33.56
C VAL A 613 10.92 1.15 -33.50
N SER A 614 10.36 0.05 -33.00
CA SER A 614 8.91 -0.11 -32.86
C SER A 614 8.30 0.93 -31.92
N ASP A 615 8.93 1.17 -30.77
CA ASP A 615 8.49 2.18 -29.80
C ASP A 615 8.50 3.59 -30.43
N ILE A 616 9.53 3.92 -31.21
CA ILE A 616 9.63 5.22 -31.87
C ILE A 616 8.52 5.39 -32.92
N LEU A 617 8.27 4.38 -33.75
CA LEU A 617 7.19 4.45 -34.74
C LEU A 617 5.83 4.63 -34.07
N GLN A 618 5.57 3.95 -32.95
CA GLN A 618 4.36 4.14 -32.16
C GLN A 618 4.27 5.53 -31.55
N GLU A 619 5.37 6.07 -31.06
CA GLU A 619 5.41 7.42 -30.47
C GLU A 619 5.19 8.49 -31.55
N LEU A 620 5.75 8.32 -32.74
CA LEU A 620 5.51 9.22 -33.87
C LEU A 620 4.06 9.21 -34.37
N GLU A 621 3.38 8.06 -34.24
CA GLU A 621 1.95 7.94 -34.57
C GLU A 621 1.07 8.82 -33.69
N LYS A 622 1.35 8.86 -32.38
CA LYS A 622 0.62 9.65 -31.39
C LYS A 622 1.59 10.30 -30.40
N PRO A 623 2.28 11.37 -30.81
CA PRO A 623 3.33 11.97 -30.02
C PRO A 623 2.79 12.53 -28.70
N GLY A 624 3.54 12.25 -27.63
CA GLY A 624 3.22 12.77 -26.32
C GLY A 624 1.85 12.37 -25.78
N ARG A 625 1.34 11.19 -26.15
CA ARG A 625 0.04 10.70 -25.69
C ARG A 625 -0.02 10.69 -24.16
N ASP A 626 -1.03 11.37 -23.64
CA ASP A 626 -1.40 11.33 -22.23
C ASP A 626 -2.04 9.96 -21.93
N PRO A 627 -1.54 9.18 -20.96
CA PRO A 627 -2.11 7.89 -20.60
C PRO A 627 -3.42 8.02 -19.82
N ARG A 628 -3.76 9.22 -19.34
CA ARG A 628 -4.96 9.47 -18.54
C ARG A 628 -6.23 9.35 -19.38
N PRO A 629 -7.36 8.93 -18.77
CA PRO A 629 -8.63 8.79 -19.46
C PRO A 629 -9.21 10.15 -19.89
N GLU A 630 -10.22 10.13 -20.76
CA GLU A 630 -10.98 11.33 -21.10
C GLU A 630 -11.80 11.80 -19.90
N PHE A 631 -11.90 13.13 -19.74
CA PHE A 631 -12.66 13.74 -18.68
C PHE A 631 -14.17 13.51 -18.86
N LYS A 632 -14.80 12.95 -17.81
CA LYS A 632 -16.24 12.73 -17.70
C LYS A 632 -16.71 13.17 -16.32
N THR A 633 -17.98 13.53 -16.19
CA THR A 633 -18.61 13.93 -14.93
C THR A 633 -19.71 12.96 -14.55
N ALA A 634 -19.81 12.62 -13.25
CA ALA A 634 -20.94 11.86 -12.71
C ALA A 634 -22.14 12.78 -12.49
N GLU A 635 -23.34 12.28 -12.77
CA GLU A 635 -24.59 12.95 -12.48
C GLU A 635 -25.22 12.36 -11.23
N PHE A 636 -25.15 13.08 -10.10
CA PHE A 636 -25.84 12.69 -8.88
C PHE A 636 -27.33 12.96 -8.96
N GLN A 637 -28.15 12.06 -8.43
CA GLN A 637 -29.61 12.17 -8.47
C GLN A 637 -30.09 13.33 -7.61
N GLU A 638 -30.88 14.24 -8.17
CA GLU A 638 -31.52 15.33 -7.43
C GLU A 638 -32.44 14.80 -6.33
N GLY A 639 -32.40 15.42 -5.14
CA GLY A 639 -33.23 15.05 -3.99
C GLY A 639 -32.69 13.91 -3.14
N VAL A 640 -31.50 13.35 -3.46
CA VAL A 640 -30.81 12.35 -2.65
C VAL A 640 -29.58 13.01 -2.01
N GLU A 641 -29.75 13.50 -0.78
CA GLU A 641 -28.71 14.25 -0.05
C GLU A 641 -28.26 13.54 1.22
N LYS A 642 -29.14 12.74 1.82
CA LYS A 642 -28.93 12.06 3.11
C LYS A 642 -29.19 10.56 3.03
N LEU A 643 -28.65 9.81 3.97
CA LEU A 643 -28.92 8.37 4.10
C LEU A 643 -30.41 8.05 4.20
N SER A 644 -31.22 8.95 4.82
CA SER A 644 -32.66 8.80 4.94
C SER A 644 -33.41 8.91 3.61
N ASP A 645 -32.78 9.47 2.59
CA ASP A 645 -33.39 9.65 1.28
C ASP A 645 -33.20 8.41 0.39
N LEU A 646 -32.32 7.52 0.83
CA LEU A 646 -32.05 6.27 0.12
C LEU A 646 -33.09 5.20 0.44
N THR A 647 -33.59 4.57 -0.59
CA THR A 647 -34.44 3.37 -0.45
C THR A 647 -33.81 2.18 -1.18
N PRO A 648 -33.88 0.97 -0.57
CA PRO A 648 -33.41 -0.24 -1.27
C PRO A 648 -34.07 -0.37 -2.64
N GLY A 649 -33.27 -0.70 -3.64
CA GLY A 649 -33.67 -0.82 -5.05
C GLY A 649 -33.43 0.43 -5.90
N MET A 650 -33.10 1.59 -5.31
CA MET A 650 -32.69 2.76 -6.09
C MET A 650 -31.44 2.45 -6.92
N VAL A 651 -31.44 2.88 -8.16
CA VAL A 651 -30.26 2.82 -9.06
C VAL A 651 -29.71 4.22 -9.19
N LEU A 652 -28.46 4.39 -8.78
CA LEU A 652 -27.77 5.68 -8.72
C LEU A 652 -26.48 5.62 -9.52
N GLU A 653 -26.04 6.77 -10.02
CA GLU A 653 -24.68 6.95 -10.50
C GLU A 653 -23.79 7.41 -9.35
N GLY A 654 -22.58 6.90 -9.27
CA GLY A 654 -21.63 7.27 -8.24
C GLY A 654 -20.19 7.25 -8.71
N VAL A 655 -19.32 7.83 -7.91
CA VAL A 655 -17.88 7.86 -8.18
C VAL A 655 -17.17 6.94 -7.20
N VAL A 656 -16.32 6.05 -7.70
CA VAL A 656 -15.48 5.18 -6.85
C VAL A 656 -14.46 6.06 -6.13
N THR A 657 -14.51 6.10 -4.81
CA THR A 657 -13.60 6.89 -3.98
C THR A 657 -12.39 6.12 -3.51
N ASN A 658 -12.56 4.81 -3.28
CA ASN A 658 -11.50 3.94 -2.80
C ASN A 658 -11.78 2.49 -3.18
N VAL A 659 -10.75 1.73 -3.53
CA VAL A 659 -10.83 0.30 -3.81
C VAL A 659 -9.98 -0.47 -2.80
N THR A 660 -10.54 -1.52 -2.24
CA THR A 660 -9.89 -2.40 -1.27
C THR A 660 -9.98 -3.85 -1.71
N ASN A 661 -9.25 -4.75 -1.07
CA ASN A 661 -9.28 -6.18 -1.43
C ASN A 661 -10.66 -6.85 -1.24
N PHE A 662 -11.56 -6.25 -0.45
CA PHE A 662 -12.90 -6.78 -0.19
C PHE A 662 -14.03 -6.06 -0.94
N GLY A 663 -13.71 -5.01 -1.70
CA GLY A 663 -14.70 -4.27 -2.49
C GLY A 663 -14.34 -2.81 -2.76
N ALA A 664 -15.29 -2.06 -3.28
CA ALA A 664 -15.12 -0.65 -3.64
C ALA A 664 -16.06 0.24 -2.82
N PHE A 665 -15.55 1.39 -2.40
CA PHE A 665 -16.34 2.46 -1.81
C PHE A 665 -16.77 3.43 -2.93
N VAL A 666 -18.05 3.80 -2.91
CA VAL A 666 -18.66 4.62 -3.96
C VAL A 666 -19.41 5.77 -3.33
N ASP A 667 -19.04 6.99 -3.71
CA ASP A 667 -19.82 8.21 -3.42
C ASP A 667 -21.02 8.26 -4.35
N ILE A 668 -22.22 8.16 -3.78
CA ILE A 668 -23.49 8.15 -4.48
C ILE A 668 -24.31 9.44 -4.28
N GLY A 669 -23.66 10.48 -3.80
CA GLY A 669 -24.33 11.76 -3.56
C GLY A 669 -24.87 11.97 -2.16
N VAL A 670 -24.64 11.09 -1.21
CA VAL A 670 -24.96 11.26 0.22
C VAL A 670 -23.69 11.49 1.05
N HIS A 671 -23.84 11.92 2.32
CA HIS A 671 -22.68 12.23 3.18
C HIS A 671 -21.81 11.02 3.60
N GLN A 672 -22.14 9.85 3.11
CA GLN A 672 -21.46 8.59 3.44
C GLN A 672 -21.27 7.74 2.19
N ASP A 673 -20.04 7.29 1.94
CA ASP A 673 -19.78 6.37 0.84
C ASP A 673 -20.46 5.02 1.10
N GLY A 674 -21.06 4.46 0.05
CA GLY A 674 -21.60 3.11 0.07
C GLY A 674 -20.51 2.09 -0.27
N LEU A 675 -20.67 0.86 0.21
CA LEU A 675 -19.78 -0.25 -0.09
C LEU A 675 -20.40 -1.19 -1.12
N VAL A 676 -19.70 -1.42 -2.21
CA VAL A 676 -19.91 -2.54 -3.12
C VAL A 676 -18.95 -3.66 -2.73
N HIS A 677 -19.45 -4.73 -2.11
CA HIS A 677 -18.63 -5.88 -1.76
C HIS A 677 -18.08 -6.56 -3.03
N ILE A 678 -16.92 -7.21 -2.95
CA ILE A 678 -16.27 -7.88 -4.07
C ILE A 678 -17.21 -8.83 -4.84
N SER A 679 -18.10 -9.55 -4.14
CA SER A 679 -19.10 -10.43 -4.75
C SER A 679 -20.22 -9.71 -5.50
N ALA A 680 -20.35 -8.39 -5.32
CA ALA A 680 -21.39 -7.55 -5.93
C ALA A 680 -20.83 -6.61 -7.01
N LEU A 681 -19.54 -6.69 -7.34
CA LEU A 681 -18.89 -5.85 -8.35
C LEU A 681 -19.23 -6.29 -9.78
N SER A 682 -19.43 -7.57 -10.02
CA SER A 682 -19.70 -8.13 -11.35
C SER A 682 -20.55 -9.40 -11.27
N GLU A 683 -21.24 -9.71 -12.37
CA GLU A 683 -21.94 -11.00 -12.52
C GLU A 683 -20.97 -12.19 -12.61
N LYS A 684 -19.72 -11.95 -12.99
CA LYS A 684 -18.64 -12.95 -13.02
C LYS A 684 -17.89 -12.95 -11.70
N PHE A 685 -17.29 -14.08 -11.36
CA PHE A 685 -16.40 -14.16 -10.19
C PHE A 685 -15.24 -13.17 -10.32
N VAL A 686 -15.08 -12.33 -9.33
CA VAL A 686 -14.00 -11.31 -9.25
C VAL A 686 -13.01 -11.78 -8.19
N LYS A 687 -11.76 -11.92 -8.58
CA LYS A 687 -10.66 -12.26 -7.67
C LYS A 687 -10.03 -11.01 -7.05
N ASP A 688 -9.87 -9.97 -7.85
CA ASP A 688 -9.32 -8.68 -7.42
C ASP A 688 -10.26 -7.56 -7.86
N PRO A 689 -10.80 -6.74 -6.93
CA PRO A 689 -11.66 -5.61 -7.25
C PRO A 689 -11.07 -4.63 -8.27
N TYR A 690 -9.74 -4.47 -8.31
CA TYR A 690 -9.04 -3.60 -9.26
C TYR A 690 -9.12 -4.05 -10.72
N GLU A 691 -9.50 -5.31 -10.98
CA GLU A 691 -9.79 -5.80 -12.34
C GLU A 691 -11.11 -5.23 -12.89
N VAL A 692 -11.99 -4.76 -12.01
CA VAL A 692 -13.34 -4.30 -12.37
C VAL A 692 -13.49 -2.79 -12.27
N VAL A 693 -12.96 -2.19 -11.20
CA VAL A 693 -13.12 -0.74 -10.92
C VAL A 693 -11.83 -0.14 -10.38
N LYS A 694 -11.66 1.17 -10.63
CA LYS A 694 -10.56 1.99 -10.12
C LYS A 694 -11.10 3.20 -9.38
N ALA A 695 -10.29 3.79 -8.50
CA ALA A 695 -10.64 5.04 -7.86
C ALA A 695 -10.81 6.15 -8.93
N GLY A 696 -11.91 6.89 -8.85
CA GLY A 696 -12.30 7.88 -9.83
C GLY A 696 -13.27 7.39 -10.93
N ASP A 697 -13.49 6.07 -11.05
CA ASP A 697 -14.45 5.55 -12.02
C ASP A 697 -15.89 5.96 -11.69
N ILE A 698 -16.65 6.29 -12.73
CA ILE A 698 -18.09 6.54 -12.65
C ILE A 698 -18.81 5.21 -12.86
N VAL A 699 -19.60 4.79 -11.88
CA VAL A 699 -20.28 3.50 -11.87
C VAL A 699 -21.77 3.65 -11.59
N LYS A 700 -22.58 2.74 -12.15
CA LYS A 700 -23.97 2.59 -11.76
C LYS A 700 -24.10 1.56 -10.67
N VAL A 701 -24.77 1.92 -9.59
CA VAL A 701 -24.96 1.07 -8.42
C VAL A 701 -26.42 1.02 -8.00
N LYS A 702 -26.82 -0.11 -7.46
CA LYS A 702 -28.13 -0.32 -6.86
C LYS A 702 -28.01 -0.34 -5.34
N VAL A 703 -28.85 0.40 -4.63
CA VAL A 703 -28.91 0.39 -3.17
C VAL A 703 -29.53 -0.93 -2.71
N MET A 704 -28.78 -1.70 -1.93
CA MET A 704 -29.20 -3.01 -1.42
C MET A 704 -29.70 -2.92 0.03
N GLU A 705 -29.00 -2.17 0.86
CA GLU A 705 -29.27 -2.02 2.28
C GLU A 705 -28.88 -0.63 2.75
N VAL A 706 -29.69 -0.04 3.64
CA VAL A 706 -29.40 1.24 4.31
C VAL A 706 -29.51 1.04 5.80
N ASP A 707 -28.41 1.15 6.53
CA ASP A 707 -28.34 1.07 8.00
C ASP A 707 -28.04 2.47 8.56
N ILE A 708 -29.10 3.21 8.84
CA ILE A 708 -29.01 4.59 9.35
C ILE A 708 -28.31 4.66 10.71
N PRO A 709 -28.60 3.79 11.70
CA PRO A 709 -27.90 3.81 13.00
C PRO A 709 -26.40 3.62 12.90
N ARG A 710 -25.96 2.79 11.97
CA ARG A 710 -24.54 2.50 11.75
C ARG A 710 -23.91 3.36 10.66
N GLN A 711 -24.69 4.21 10.01
CA GLN A 711 -24.26 5.03 8.86
C GLN A 711 -23.61 4.19 7.76
N ARG A 712 -24.30 3.11 7.33
CA ARG A 712 -23.80 2.21 6.30
C ARG A 712 -24.79 2.09 5.15
N VAL A 713 -24.23 1.99 3.94
CA VAL A 713 -24.98 1.70 2.71
C VAL A 713 -24.34 0.51 2.02
N GLY A 714 -25.11 -0.54 1.80
CA GLY A 714 -24.72 -1.67 0.96
C GLY A 714 -25.16 -1.41 -0.47
N LEU A 715 -24.23 -1.54 -1.41
CA LEU A 715 -24.46 -1.30 -2.83
C LEU A 715 -24.13 -2.56 -3.65
N SER A 716 -24.72 -2.66 -4.85
CA SER A 716 -24.36 -3.65 -5.86
C SER A 716 -24.22 -2.99 -7.23
N MET A 717 -23.20 -3.38 -7.97
CA MET A 717 -23.06 -3.05 -9.40
C MET A 717 -23.80 -4.06 -10.29
N ARG A 718 -24.25 -5.17 -9.72
CA ARG A 718 -25.09 -6.14 -10.42
C ARG A 718 -26.54 -5.66 -10.40
N MET A 719 -27.05 -5.27 -11.54
CA MET A 719 -28.43 -4.77 -11.65
C MET A 719 -29.49 -5.86 -11.46
N SER A 720 -29.10 -7.13 -11.56
CA SER A 720 -29.93 -8.31 -11.28
C SER A 720 -30.21 -8.55 -9.79
N ASP A 721 -29.36 -8.01 -8.89
CA ASP A 721 -29.53 -8.21 -7.46
C ASP A 721 -30.82 -7.59 -6.93
N THR A 722 -31.52 -8.30 -6.05
CA THR A 722 -32.76 -7.85 -5.39
C THR A 722 -32.49 -7.47 -3.94
N PRO A 723 -32.95 -6.28 -3.48
CA PRO A 723 -32.81 -5.89 -2.08
C PRO A 723 -33.46 -6.89 -1.13
N GLY A 724 -32.75 -7.27 -0.06
CA GLY A 724 -33.26 -8.21 0.95
C GLY A 724 -32.90 -9.68 0.71
N GLU A 725 -32.40 -10.07 -0.45
CA GLU A 725 -31.77 -11.38 -0.64
C GLU A 725 -30.31 -11.34 -0.14
N LYS A 726 -30.04 -12.10 0.91
CA LYS A 726 -28.65 -12.31 1.37
C LYS A 726 -27.90 -13.05 0.28
N ALA A 727 -26.82 -12.48 -0.21
CA ALA A 727 -25.88 -13.19 -1.07
C ALA A 727 -25.43 -14.48 -0.35
N ASP A 728 -25.82 -15.63 -0.90
CA ASP A 728 -25.39 -16.93 -0.42
C ASP A 728 -23.85 -16.98 -0.53
N THR A 729 -23.21 -16.91 0.62
CA THR A 729 -21.78 -17.23 0.72
C THR A 729 -21.62 -18.70 0.35
N MET A 730 -21.11 -18.96 -0.86
CA MET A 730 -20.69 -20.29 -1.29
C MET A 730 -19.71 -20.86 -0.26
N ARG A 731 -20.22 -21.72 0.60
CA ARG A 731 -19.41 -22.65 1.40
C ARG A 731 -18.78 -23.66 0.41
N GLY A 732 -17.48 -23.68 0.41
CA GLY A 732 -16.68 -24.68 -0.29
C GLY A 732 -17.13 -26.09 0.03
N GLY A 733 -17.19 -26.91 -1.00
CA GLY A 733 -17.70 -28.26 -1.00
C GLY A 733 -16.99 -29.19 -0.02
N GLY A 734 -17.79 -29.91 0.70
CA GLY A 734 -17.45 -31.14 1.41
C GLY A 734 -18.58 -32.13 1.23
N ASN A 735 -18.31 -33.13 0.41
CA ASN A 735 -19.14 -34.29 0.18
C ASN A 735 -19.53 -34.98 1.50
N ASN A 736 -20.82 -35.20 1.75
CA ASN A 736 -21.22 -36.47 2.35
C ASN A 736 -22.68 -36.83 2.01
N ARG A 737 -22.84 -38.05 1.51
CA ARG A 737 -24.08 -38.73 1.18
C ARG A 737 -24.74 -39.26 2.48
N GLY A 738 -26.07 -39.23 2.51
CA GLY A 738 -26.83 -40.35 3.07
C GLY A 738 -27.90 -39.99 4.06
N GLY A 739 -29.18 -40.23 3.68
CA GLY A 739 -30.11 -40.92 4.55
C GLY A 739 -31.31 -40.15 5.12
N GLN A 740 -32.40 -40.15 4.35
CA GLN A 740 -33.82 -40.40 4.70
C GLN A 740 -34.45 -40.02 6.06
N ALA A 741 -35.49 -39.19 5.95
CA ALA A 741 -36.89 -39.45 6.32
C ALA A 741 -37.48 -39.03 7.69
N ARG A 742 -38.53 -38.22 7.55
CA ARG A 742 -39.81 -38.16 8.27
C ARG A 742 -39.85 -37.63 9.70
N GLY A 743 -40.68 -36.59 9.88
CA GLY A 743 -41.42 -36.33 11.12
C GLY A 743 -41.86 -34.87 11.28
N GLU A 744 -43.12 -34.61 10.87
CA GLU A 744 -43.83 -33.35 11.16
C GLU A 744 -43.96 -33.09 12.67
N ARG A 745 -43.75 -31.82 13.10
CA ARG A 745 -44.50 -31.21 14.21
C ARG A 745 -44.43 -29.69 14.15
N LYS A 746 -45.58 -29.06 14.28
CA LYS A 746 -45.90 -27.64 14.26
C LYS A 746 -45.38 -26.86 15.49
N PRO A 747 -45.44 -25.52 15.49
CA PRO A 747 -44.36 -24.63 15.95
C PRO A 747 -44.65 -24.02 17.34
N SER A 748 -43.60 -23.77 18.08
CA SER A 748 -43.58 -22.81 19.18
C SER A 748 -42.62 -21.66 18.83
N LYS A 749 -43.06 -20.41 19.01
CA LYS A 749 -42.30 -19.17 18.79
C LYS A 749 -40.98 -19.21 19.53
N PRO A 750 -39.87 -18.80 18.92
CA PRO A 750 -38.70 -18.39 19.66
C PRO A 750 -38.60 -16.88 19.73
N GLU A 751 -38.27 -16.39 20.92
CA GLU A 751 -37.79 -15.05 21.20
C GLU A 751 -36.54 -14.78 20.33
N THR A 752 -36.58 -13.66 19.64
CA THR A 752 -35.50 -13.16 18.82
C THR A 752 -34.38 -12.64 19.72
N LYS A 753 -33.25 -13.38 19.77
CA LYS A 753 -31.95 -12.78 20.11
C LYS A 753 -31.40 -12.12 18.85
N PRO A 754 -30.91 -10.87 18.91
CA PRO A 754 -30.35 -10.21 17.75
C PRO A 754 -29.03 -10.88 17.35
N ALA A 755 -28.85 -11.12 16.06
CA ALA A 755 -27.61 -11.63 15.46
C ALA A 755 -26.45 -10.63 15.65
N PRO A 756 -25.21 -11.11 15.85
CA PRO A 756 -24.07 -10.24 16.03
C PRO A 756 -23.77 -9.47 14.73
N ALA A 757 -23.74 -8.17 14.88
CA ALA A 757 -23.49 -7.24 13.81
C ALA A 757 -21.99 -7.04 13.58
N ASN A 758 -21.61 -7.02 12.32
CA ASN A 758 -20.22 -6.85 11.86
C ASN A 758 -19.74 -5.40 12.08
N ASN A 759 -19.22 -5.11 13.27
CA ASN A 759 -18.80 -3.76 13.71
C ASN A 759 -17.40 -3.32 13.21
N ALA A 760 -16.63 -4.21 12.55
CA ALA A 760 -15.32 -3.89 11.99
C ALA A 760 -15.40 -2.74 10.98
N MET A 761 -16.50 -2.69 10.22
CA MET A 761 -16.74 -1.64 9.25
C MET A 761 -17.14 -0.30 9.88
N ALA A 762 -17.80 -0.29 11.03
CA ALA A 762 -18.11 0.96 11.74
C ALA A 762 -16.85 1.66 12.28
N ALA A 763 -15.83 0.88 12.64
CA ALA A 763 -14.53 1.42 13.06
C ALA A 763 -13.75 2.08 11.90
N LEU A 764 -13.90 1.56 10.69
CA LEU A 764 -13.31 2.17 9.48
C LEU A 764 -13.94 3.54 9.17
N PHE A 765 -15.27 3.66 9.34
CA PHE A 765 -15.99 4.91 9.09
C PHE A 765 -15.83 5.95 10.20
N ALA A 766 -15.69 5.53 11.46
CA ALA A 766 -15.45 6.45 12.57
C ALA A 766 -14.11 7.16 12.48
N ASN A 767 -13.09 6.50 11.92
CA ASN A 767 -11.75 7.09 11.76
C ASN A 767 -11.67 8.12 10.65
N ALA A 768 -12.46 8.02 9.60
CA ALA A 768 -12.53 9.06 8.57
C ALA A 768 -13.07 10.40 9.14
N LYS A 769 -13.83 10.36 10.25
CA LYS A 769 -14.34 11.56 10.94
C LYS A 769 -13.41 12.11 12.02
N SER A 770 -12.59 11.30 12.69
CA SER A 770 -11.69 11.76 13.77
C SER A 770 -10.43 12.47 13.26
N LEU A 771 -10.09 12.30 11.99
CA LEU A 771 -9.00 13.01 11.33
C LEU A 771 -9.44 14.39 10.76
N ARG A 772 -10.71 14.78 10.97
CA ARG A 772 -11.30 16.06 10.55
C ARG A 772 -11.59 17.02 11.72
N LYS A 773 -10.97 16.80 12.89
CA LYS A 773 -11.00 17.79 13.98
C LYS A 773 -9.62 18.33 14.25
#